data_2bed6e5da753723e34a98ee430098e9d
#
_entry.id   2bed6e5da753723e34a98ee430098e9d
#
_cell.length_a   1.000
_cell.length_b   1.000
_cell.length_c   1.000
_cell.angle_alpha   90.00
_cell.angle_beta   90.00
_cell.angle_gamma   90.00
#
_symmetry.space_group_name_H-M   'P 1'
#
loop_
_entity.id
_entity.type
_entity.pdbx_description
1 polymer ?
#
loop_
_entity_poly.entity_id
_entity_poly.type
_entity_poly.pdbx_seq_one_letter_code
_entity_poly.pdbx_strand_id
1 'polypeptide(L)'
;MDILGVLTAELGVKMSQVEAAVKLIDEGNTIPFIARYRKEVTGSLNDEVLRNLDERLKYLRGLEDRKTQILASIEDQGKLTADLKKKIEEAETMVAVEDLYLPFRPKRKTRASMAKERGLEPLADTILLQMTKEPMETLAAQYVSEVKGVANAKEAIDGAKDILAERISEVAKYRAYIRNVTKEEGSIVSAVKDEKTESVYEMYYHHEELVRKCAGHRILALNRGEKEKILTVKIAAPEEKILRYLNKMVITRENPVTTPVLQEVIADSYNRLIAPAIEREVRNLMTEKAEDGAIKIFGKNLEQLLMQPPIAGRVVLGWDPAFRTGCKLAVVDATGKVLDTVVIYPTAPQNKVEDAKKTLKKLIEKYKISLISVGNGTASRESEQIIAEFIKEIPEYVQYVIVNEAGASVYSASKLATEEFPKFDVGQRSAVSIARRLQDPLAELVKIDPKSIGVGQYQHDMNQKHLSEALGNVVEDCVNKVGVDLNTASASLLEYISGISKVIAKNIVVYREENGAFTNRRQLLKVAKLGPKAFEQCAGFMRIAGGDNPLDGTSVHPESYKAALELLKRAKIEPEEIAKGGAAGISKKITDYKKLSEELEVGEETLKDIVKELEKPARDPREEMQKPVLRTDVLDMKDLKPGMILKGTVRNVIDFGAFVDIGVHQDGLVHISQLSRKYIKHPLEAVSVGDIVEVKVLGVDMAKKRISLSMILDEE
;
A
#
# COMPACT_ATOMS: atom_id res chain seq x y z
N MET A 1 23.12 -18.18 -3.66
CA MET A 1 21.76 -18.47 -4.21
C MET A 1 21.68 -17.95 -5.63
N ASP A 2 20.98 -18.64 -6.51
CA ASP A 2 20.63 -18.11 -7.85
C ASP A 2 19.42 -17.17 -7.75
N ILE A 3 19.70 -15.88 -7.49
CA ILE A 3 18.66 -14.85 -7.31
C ILE A 3 17.81 -14.70 -8.58
N LEU A 4 18.44 -14.76 -9.76
CA LEU A 4 17.72 -14.58 -11.03
C LEU A 4 16.78 -15.77 -11.30
N GLY A 5 17.23 -16.99 -11.00
CA GLY A 5 16.40 -18.20 -11.10
C GLY A 5 15.20 -18.17 -10.14
N VAL A 6 15.40 -17.75 -8.91
CA VAL A 6 14.32 -17.59 -7.92
C VAL A 6 13.29 -16.56 -8.38
N LEU A 7 13.73 -15.38 -8.81
CA LEU A 7 12.83 -14.33 -9.32
C LEU A 7 12.04 -14.79 -10.54
N THR A 8 12.69 -15.52 -11.46
CA THR A 8 12.05 -16.08 -12.65
C THR A 8 10.91 -17.03 -12.27
N ALA A 9 11.17 -17.93 -11.33
CA ALA A 9 10.19 -18.92 -10.89
C ALA A 9 9.01 -18.28 -10.12
N GLU A 10 9.31 -17.33 -9.21
CA GLU A 10 8.30 -16.67 -8.37
C GLU A 10 7.38 -15.73 -9.17
N LEU A 11 7.93 -15.00 -10.14
CA LEU A 11 7.17 -14.02 -10.93
C LEU A 11 6.53 -14.65 -12.17
N GLY A 12 6.88 -15.87 -12.54
CA GLY A 12 6.34 -16.55 -13.72
C GLY A 12 6.72 -15.87 -15.05
N VAL A 13 7.86 -15.21 -15.11
CA VAL A 13 8.37 -14.51 -16.31
C VAL A 13 9.63 -15.24 -16.85
N LYS A 14 10.12 -14.83 -18.00
CA LYS A 14 11.32 -15.44 -18.60
C LYS A 14 12.60 -14.94 -17.90
N MET A 15 13.64 -15.79 -17.82
CA MET A 15 14.95 -15.44 -17.28
C MET A 15 15.52 -14.19 -17.94
N SER A 16 15.46 -14.10 -19.25
CA SER A 16 15.96 -12.92 -19.99
C SER A 16 15.26 -11.61 -19.63
N GLN A 17 13.98 -11.67 -19.27
CA GLN A 17 13.23 -10.49 -18.80
C GLN A 17 13.69 -10.05 -17.41
N VAL A 18 13.95 -11.02 -16.51
CA VAL A 18 14.47 -10.75 -15.16
C VAL A 18 15.88 -10.16 -15.24
N GLU A 19 16.77 -10.76 -16.02
CA GLU A 19 18.13 -10.26 -16.23
C GLU A 19 18.15 -8.82 -16.74
N ALA A 20 17.33 -8.54 -17.75
CA ALA A 20 17.20 -7.21 -18.33
C ALA A 20 16.66 -6.19 -17.32
N ALA A 21 15.60 -6.55 -16.59
CA ALA A 21 15.00 -5.68 -15.57
C ALA A 21 16.00 -5.39 -14.43
N VAL A 22 16.65 -6.42 -13.89
CA VAL A 22 17.68 -6.26 -12.83
C VAL A 22 18.81 -5.36 -13.28
N LYS A 23 19.32 -5.56 -14.50
CA LYS A 23 20.37 -4.71 -15.07
C LYS A 23 19.96 -3.23 -15.14
N LEU A 24 18.73 -2.96 -15.63
CA LEU A 24 18.22 -1.59 -15.72
C LEU A 24 18.04 -0.95 -14.34
N ILE A 25 17.56 -1.71 -13.35
CA ILE A 25 17.43 -1.25 -11.96
C ILE A 25 18.80 -0.92 -11.38
N ASP A 26 19.79 -1.79 -11.59
CA ASP A 26 21.16 -1.59 -11.11
C ASP A 26 21.86 -0.40 -11.77
N GLU A 27 21.51 -0.08 -13.00
CA GLU A 27 21.93 1.15 -13.70
C GLU A 27 21.24 2.40 -13.14
N GLY A 28 20.31 2.27 -12.17
CA GLY A 28 19.61 3.37 -11.51
C GLY A 28 18.45 3.94 -12.32
N ASN A 29 17.85 3.14 -13.21
CA ASN A 29 16.62 3.53 -13.88
C ASN A 29 15.42 3.35 -12.93
N THR A 30 14.46 4.26 -13.00
CA THR A 30 13.23 4.19 -12.22
C THR A 30 12.23 3.20 -12.82
N ILE A 31 11.35 2.63 -12.00
CA ILE A 31 10.36 1.66 -12.47
C ILE A 31 9.43 2.24 -13.54
N PRO A 32 8.84 3.45 -13.38
CA PRO A 32 8.00 4.02 -14.43
C PRO A 32 8.72 4.22 -15.77
N PHE A 33 10.00 4.61 -15.73
CA PHE A 33 10.80 4.76 -16.95
C PHE A 33 11.05 3.41 -17.63
N ILE A 34 11.41 2.38 -16.87
CA ILE A 34 11.60 1.02 -17.41
C ILE A 34 10.32 0.51 -18.05
N ALA A 35 9.19 0.60 -17.35
CA ALA A 35 7.90 0.11 -17.80
C ALA A 35 7.43 0.80 -19.09
N ARG A 36 7.73 2.10 -19.25
CA ARG A 36 7.26 2.86 -20.41
C ARG A 36 8.23 2.88 -21.58
N TYR A 37 9.52 3.09 -21.31
CA TYR A 37 10.53 3.37 -22.35
C TYR A 37 11.57 2.28 -22.56
N ARG A 38 11.48 1.16 -21.83
CA ARG A 38 12.39 0.01 -21.97
C ARG A 38 11.66 -1.31 -22.19
N LYS A 39 10.44 -1.25 -22.75
CA LYS A 39 9.57 -2.41 -23.03
C LYS A 39 10.25 -3.49 -23.86
N GLU A 40 10.97 -3.08 -24.91
CA GLU A 40 11.68 -4.01 -25.81
C GLU A 40 12.71 -4.86 -25.06
N VAL A 41 13.44 -4.22 -24.16
CA VAL A 41 14.51 -4.88 -23.39
C VAL A 41 13.94 -5.82 -22.33
N THR A 42 12.84 -5.43 -21.70
CA THR A 42 12.19 -6.19 -20.61
C THR A 42 11.09 -7.15 -21.10
N GLY A 43 10.81 -7.15 -22.42
CA GLY A 43 9.69 -7.93 -22.95
C GLY A 43 8.34 -7.49 -22.39
N SER A 44 8.14 -6.18 -22.28
CA SER A 44 6.89 -5.52 -21.86
C SER A 44 6.42 -5.86 -20.44
N LEU A 45 7.35 -6.01 -19.50
CA LEU A 45 6.99 -6.08 -18.06
C LEU A 45 6.29 -4.79 -17.64
N ASN A 46 5.14 -4.92 -16.97
CA ASN A 46 4.38 -3.79 -16.47
C ASN A 46 4.90 -3.28 -15.11
N ASP A 47 4.39 -2.14 -14.66
CA ASP A 47 4.79 -1.49 -13.41
C ASP A 47 4.66 -2.44 -12.20
N GLU A 48 3.55 -3.19 -12.10
CA GLU A 48 3.28 -4.09 -10.98
C GLU A 48 4.32 -5.21 -10.90
N VAL A 49 4.62 -5.86 -12.03
CA VAL A 49 5.64 -6.92 -12.08
C VAL A 49 7.02 -6.37 -11.77
N LEU A 50 7.38 -5.20 -12.29
CA LEU A 50 8.66 -4.56 -12.02
C LEU A 50 8.80 -4.13 -10.56
N ARG A 51 7.75 -3.61 -9.92
CA ARG A 51 7.72 -3.29 -8.48
C ARG A 51 7.91 -4.54 -7.63
N ASN A 52 7.18 -5.61 -7.93
CA ASN A 52 7.32 -6.89 -7.24
C ASN A 52 8.73 -7.46 -7.41
N LEU A 53 9.32 -7.34 -8.61
CA LEU A 53 10.69 -7.76 -8.89
C LEU A 53 11.70 -6.97 -8.05
N ASP A 54 11.60 -5.65 -8.02
CA ASP A 54 12.51 -4.77 -7.27
C ASP A 54 12.45 -5.05 -5.76
N GLU A 55 11.24 -5.18 -5.21
CA GLU A 55 11.04 -5.51 -3.80
C GLU A 55 11.64 -6.88 -3.45
N ARG A 56 11.35 -7.88 -4.27
CA ARG A 56 11.85 -9.23 -4.05
C ARG A 56 13.37 -9.33 -4.25
N LEU A 57 13.91 -8.62 -5.22
CA LEU A 57 15.36 -8.50 -5.46
C LEU A 57 16.08 -7.94 -4.23
N LYS A 58 15.54 -6.86 -3.64
CA LYS A 58 16.08 -6.26 -2.41
C LYS A 58 16.07 -7.25 -1.25
N TYR A 59 14.98 -8.01 -1.09
CA TYR A 59 14.89 -9.05 -0.05
C TYR A 59 15.94 -10.15 -0.26
N LEU A 60 16.07 -10.68 -1.47
CA LEU A 60 17.01 -11.77 -1.77
C LEU A 60 18.47 -11.33 -1.62
N ARG A 61 18.81 -10.11 -2.05
CA ARG A 61 20.12 -9.51 -1.80
C ARG A 61 20.40 -9.35 -0.31
N GLY A 62 19.44 -8.84 0.44
CA GLY A 62 19.55 -8.74 1.91
C GLY A 62 19.74 -10.09 2.59
N LEU A 63 19.10 -11.15 2.06
CA LEU A 63 19.30 -12.52 2.54
C LEU A 63 20.73 -13.02 2.29
N GLU A 64 21.30 -12.81 1.08
CA GLU A 64 22.68 -13.20 0.76
C GLU A 64 23.71 -12.40 1.57
N ASP A 65 23.49 -11.11 1.74
CA ASP A 65 24.33 -10.28 2.61
C ASP A 65 24.31 -10.80 4.06
N ARG A 66 23.12 -11.17 4.54
CA ARG A 66 22.98 -11.73 5.88
C ARG A 66 23.67 -13.08 6.04
N LYS A 67 23.57 -13.98 5.06
CA LYS A 67 24.32 -15.24 5.04
C LYS A 67 25.83 -15.00 5.13
N THR A 68 26.33 -14.07 4.34
CA THR A 68 27.76 -13.69 4.32
C THR A 68 28.22 -13.22 5.71
N GLN A 69 27.44 -12.32 6.35
CA GLN A 69 27.74 -11.85 7.71
C GLN A 69 27.76 -12.97 8.74
N ILE A 70 26.79 -13.89 8.65
CA ILE A 70 26.67 -15.02 9.59
C ILE A 70 27.81 -16.01 9.40
N LEU A 71 28.16 -16.34 8.16
CA LEU A 71 29.28 -17.22 7.87
C LEU A 71 30.61 -16.66 8.44
N ALA A 72 30.88 -15.38 8.21
CA ALA A 72 32.04 -14.70 8.77
C ALA A 72 32.03 -14.73 10.32
N SER A 73 30.89 -14.45 10.95
CA SER A 73 30.76 -14.48 12.41
C SER A 73 30.99 -15.87 13.02
N ILE A 74 30.58 -16.94 12.34
CA ILE A 74 30.79 -18.33 12.82
C ILE A 74 32.24 -18.75 12.58
N GLU A 75 32.84 -18.33 11.46
CA GLU A 75 34.25 -18.59 11.13
C GLU A 75 35.18 -17.94 12.14
N ASP A 76 34.95 -16.67 12.50
CA ASP A 76 35.69 -15.94 13.54
C ASP A 76 35.64 -16.65 14.89
N GLN A 77 34.57 -17.40 15.18
CA GLN A 77 34.43 -18.24 16.37
C GLN A 77 35.16 -19.60 16.23
N GLY A 78 35.73 -19.92 15.08
CA GLY A 78 36.36 -21.20 14.79
C GLY A 78 35.40 -22.40 14.79
N LYS A 79 34.09 -22.15 14.54
CA LYS A 79 33.02 -23.16 14.64
C LYS A 79 32.38 -23.49 13.29
N LEU A 80 32.85 -22.91 12.18
CA LEU A 80 32.27 -23.15 10.88
C LEU A 80 32.69 -24.52 10.34
N THR A 81 31.71 -25.41 10.16
CA THR A 81 31.91 -26.71 9.52
C THR A 81 31.42 -26.67 8.06
N ALA A 82 31.92 -27.57 7.23
CA ALA A 82 31.52 -27.65 5.82
C ALA A 82 30.01 -27.93 5.66
N ASP A 83 29.43 -28.77 6.52
CA ASP A 83 27.98 -29.08 6.53
C ASP A 83 27.13 -27.86 6.93
N LEU A 84 27.57 -27.12 7.97
CA LEU A 84 26.88 -25.91 8.40
C LEU A 84 26.93 -24.81 7.34
N LYS A 85 28.11 -24.61 6.72
CA LYS A 85 28.28 -23.67 5.61
C LYS A 85 27.30 -23.98 4.48
N LYS A 86 27.26 -25.24 4.06
CA LYS A 86 26.33 -25.68 3.01
C LYS A 86 24.86 -25.42 3.38
N LYS A 87 24.44 -25.73 4.61
CA LYS A 87 23.07 -25.47 5.09
C LYS A 87 22.70 -24.00 5.09
N ILE A 88 23.63 -23.11 5.47
CA ILE A 88 23.41 -21.68 5.47
C ILE A 88 23.31 -21.15 4.02
N GLU A 89 24.21 -21.62 3.13
CA GLU A 89 24.20 -21.23 1.71
C GLU A 89 22.89 -21.68 1.00
N GLU A 90 22.39 -22.87 1.32
CA GLU A 90 21.16 -23.45 0.75
C GLU A 90 19.88 -22.90 1.37
N ALA A 91 19.95 -22.19 2.51
CA ALA A 91 18.75 -21.64 3.15
C ALA A 91 18.05 -20.61 2.27
N GLU A 92 16.74 -20.75 2.08
CA GLU A 92 15.93 -19.93 1.17
C GLU A 92 15.23 -18.76 1.86
N THR A 93 15.24 -18.73 3.20
CA THR A 93 14.55 -17.69 3.97
C THR A 93 15.41 -17.15 5.10
N MET A 94 15.18 -15.88 5.46
CA MET A 94 15.84 -15.24 6.59
C MET A 94 15.66 -16.03 7.89
N VAL A 95 14.47 -16.57 8.11
CA VAL A 95 14.14 -17.36 9.32
C VAL A 95 14.97 -18.63 9.40
N ALA A 96 15.17 -19.34 8.28
CA ALA A 96 16.00 -20.54 8.23
C ALA A 96 17.48 -20.23 8.52
N VAL A 97 17.97 -19.11 7.98
CA VAL A 97 19.35 -18.64 8.25
C VAL A 97 19.53 -18.26 9.72
N GLU A 98 18.59 -17.54 10.31
CA GLU A 98 18.64 -17.15 11.73
C GLU A 98 18.52 -18.36 12.68
N ASP A 99 17.73 -19.38 12.33
CA ASP A 99 17.66 -20.64 13.10
C ASP A 99 19.00 -21.39 13.09
N LEU A 100 19.71 -21.40 11.96
CA LEU A 100 21.03 -22.01 11.85
C LEU A 100 22.10 -21.21 12.62
N TYR A 101 21.95 -19.89 12.71
CA TYR A 101 22.86 -19.02 13.44
C TYR A 101 22.62 -18.99 14.94
N LEU A 102 21.42 -19.35 15.40
CA LEU A 102 20.99 -19.21 16.80
C LEU A 102 21.98 -19.79 17.83
N PRO A 103 22.59 -20.98 17.64
CA PRO A 103 23.57 -21.54 18.56
C PRO A 103 24.87 -20.72 18.66
N PHE A 104 25.21 -19.95 17.66
CA PHE A 104 26.46 -19.19 17.53
C PHE A 104 26.29 -17.68 17.83
N ARG A 105 25.04 -17.25 17.99
CA ARG A 105 24.73 -15.84 18.26
C ARG A 105 25.26 -15.44 19.64
N PRO A 106 25.98 -14.30 19.76
CA PRO A 106 26.38 -13.77 21.06
C PRO A 106 25.18 -13.59 21.99
N LYS A 107 25.24 -14.20 23.15
CA LYS A 107 24.14 -14.19 24.13
C LYS A 107 24.52 -13.35 25.36
N ARG A 108 23.51 -12.74 25.97
CA ARG A 108 23.60 -12.21 27.32
C ARG A 108 23.67 -13.41 28.30
N LYS A 109 24.03 -13.18 29.59
CA LYS A 109 24.00 -14.23 30.62
C LYS A 109 22.64 -14.93 30.66
N THR A 110 22.65 -16.21 30.27
CA THR A 110 21.50 -17.13 30.37
C THR A 110 21.70 -18.11 31.52
N ARG A 111 20.63 -18.80 31.94
CA ARG A 111 20.77 -19.88 32.94
C ARG A 111 21.76 -20.93 32.46
N ALA A 112 21.69 -21.31 31.20
CA ALA A 112 22.62 -22.28 30.60
C ALA A 112 24.05 -21.76 30.56
N SER A 113 24.30 -20.48 30.19
CA SER A 113 25.67 -19.95 30.23
C SER A 113 26.27 -19.91 31.64
N MET A 114 25.47 -19.55 32.63
CA MET A 114 25.88 -19.59 34.02
C MET A 114 26.18 -21.02 34.49
N ALA A 115 25.37 -22.00 34.07
CA ALA A 115 25.62 -23.40 34.37
C ALA A 115 26.90 -23.93 33.71
N LYS A 116 27.21 -23.49 32.49
CA LYS A 116 28.49 -23.81 31.81
C LYS A 116 29.69 -23.20 32.53
N GLU A 117 29.58 -21.92 32.96
CA GLU A 117 30.64 -21.28 33.78
C GLU A 117 30.90 -22.04 35.07
N ARG A 118 29.89 -22.67 35.67
CA ARG A 118 29.98 -23.54 36.83
C ARG A 118 30.57 -24.94 36.56
N GLY A 119 30.84 -25.24 35.25
CA GLY A 119 31.45 -26.50 34.83
C GLY A 119 30.48 -27.70 34.76
N LEU A 120 29.17 -27.44 34.54
CA LEU A 120 28.14 -28.48 34.50
C LEU A 120 27.90 -29.06 33.09
N GLU A 121 28.64 -28.61 32.09
CA GLU A 121 28.50 -29.08 30.70
C GLU A 121 28.79 -30.58 30.55
N PRO A 122 29.82 -31.20 31.19
CA PRO A 122 30.05 -32.63 31.08
C PRO A 122 28.93 -33.48 31.70
N LEU A 123 28.24 -32.97 32.75
CA LEU A 123 27.07 -33.65 33.30
C LEU A 123 25.90 -33.63 32.30
N ALA A 124 25.68 -32.50 31.66
CA ALA A 124 24.69 -32.39 30.59
C ALA A 124 24.99 -33.34 29.42
N ASP A 125 26.26 -33.45 29.02
CA ASP A 125 26.68 -34.39 27.97
C ASP A 125 26.44 -35.84 28.35
N THR A 126 26.73 -36.21 29.59
CA THR A 126 26.48 -37.56 30.15
C THR A 126 24.98 -37.92 30.14
N ILE A 127 24.12 -36.99 30.51
CA ILE A 127 22.66 -37.16 30.42
C ILE A 127 22.21 -37.35 28.96
N LEU A 128 22.74 -36.56 28.05
CA LEU A 128 22.38 -36.62 26.65
C LEU A 128 22.85 -37.90 25.94
N LEU A 129 23.96 -38.48 26.36
CA LEU A 129 24.46 -39.75 25.85
C LEU A 129 23.57 -40.96 26.18
N GLN A 130 22.70 -40.86 27.19
CA GLN A 130 21.71 -41.88 27.58
C GLN A 130 22.30 -43.28 27.83
N MET A 131 23.53 -43.36 28.33
CA MET A 131 24.24 -44.62 28.51
C MET A 131 24.57 -44.93 29.97
N THR A 132 24.40 -43.99 30.90
CA THR A 132 24.73 -44.17 32.30
C THR A 132 23.79 -45.14 32.99
N LYS A 133 24.35 -45.88 33.93
CA LYS A 133 23.61 -46.76 34.85
C LYS A 133 23.62 -46.24 36.28
N GLU A 134 24.43 -45.22 36.57
CA GLU A 134 24.54 -44.62 37.90
C GLU A 134 23.32 -43.73 38.18
N PRO A 135 22.81 -43.72 39.41
CA PRO A 135 21.76 -42.80 39.82
C PRO A 135 22.16 -41.36 39.57
N MET A 136 21.20 -40.53 39.17
CA MET A 136 21.44 -39.15 38.77
C MET A 136 22.09 -38.32 39.89
N GLU A 137 21.67 -38.54 41.12
CA GLU A 137 22.22 -37.87 42.32
C GLU A 137 23.71 -38.22 42.55
N THR A 138 24.09 -39.45 42.27
CA THR A 138 25.50 -39.92 42.41
C THR A 138 26.38 -39.27 41.35
N LEU A 139 25.90 -39.21 40.12
CA LEU A 139 26.61 -38.52 39.02
C LEU A 139 26.76 -37.03 39.32
N ALA A 140 25.69 -36.39 39.77
CA ALA A 140 25.64 -34.96 40.01
C ALA A 140 26.48 -34.54 41.23
N ALA A 141 26.63 -35.43 42.23
CA ALA A 141 27.47 -35.18 43.42
C ALA A 141 28.94 -34.89 43.07
N GLN A 142 29.44 -35.43 41.94
CA GLN A 142 30.81 -35.20 41.47
C GLN A 142 31.05 -33.75 40.99
N TYR A 143 29.99 -33.00 40.72
CA TYR A 143 30.03 -31.61 40.24
C TYR A 143 29.72 -30.60 41.35
N VAL A 144 29.45 -31.03 42.56
CA VAL A 144 29.27 -30.15 43.73
C VAL A 144 30.57 -29.43 44.03
N SER A 145 30.56 -28.11 44.10
CA SER A 145 31.73 -27.29 44.34
C SER A 145 31.31 -25.90 44.83
N GLU A 146 31.65 -25.60 46.09
CA GLU A 146 31.39 -24.25 46.64
C GLU A 146 32.13 -23.16 45.86
N VAL A 147 33.35 -23.46 45.40
CA VAL A 147 34.16 -22.50 44.61
C VAL A 147 33.48 -22.15 43.29
N LYS A 148 32.76 -23.10 42.68
CA LYS A 148 32.01 -22.88 41.45
C LYS A 148 30.54 -22.49 41.68
N GLY A 149 30.14 -22.33 42.93
CA GLY A 149 28.78 -21.95 43.31
C GLY A 149 27.72 -23.04 43.05
N VAL A 150 28.09 -24.32 43.18
CA VAL A 150 27.19 -25.48 43.12
C VAL A 150 27.12 -26.09 44.49
N ALA A 151 26.06 -25.80 45.25
CA ALA A 151 25.97 -26.17 46.66
C ALA A 151 25.58 -27.64 46.89
N ASN A 152 24.86 -28.26 45.96
CA ASN A 152 24.35 -29.64 46.11
C ASN A 152 24.10 -30.31 44.74
N ALA A 153 23.87 -31.63 44.78
CA ALA A 153 23.60 -32.41 43.55
C ALA A 153 22.37 -31.94 42.77
N LYS A 154 21.35 -31.44 43.47
CA LYS A 154 20.14 -30.90 42.81
C LYS A 154 20.45 -29.68 41.94
N GLU A 155 21.23 -28.73 42.46
CA GLU A 155 21.67 -27.58 41.70
C GLU A 155 22.53 -27.97 40.50
N ALA A 156 23.36 -29.02 40.62
CA ALA A 156 24.11 -29.55 39.48
C ALA A 156 23.20 -30.13 38.42
N ILE A 157 22.16 -30.89 38.81
CA ILE A 157 21.16 -31.44 37.89
C ILE A 157 20.36 -30.32 37.21
N ASP A 158 19.88 -29.35 37.98
CA ASP A 158 19.11 -28.22 37.45
C ASP A 158 19.93 -27.39 36.45
N GLY A 159 21.22 -27.16 36.74
CA GLY A 159 22.12 -26.49 35.80
C GLY A 159 22.38 -27.30 34.50
N ALA A 160 22.55 -28.64 34.64
CA ALA A 160 22.66 -29.51 33.47
C ALA A 160 21.37 -29.51 32.62
N LYS A 161 20.19 -29.51 33.26
CA LYS A 161 18.90 -29.38 32.58
C LYS A 161 18.79 -28.07 31.83
N ASP A 162 19.18 -26.93 32.42
CA ASP A 162 19.19 -25.64 31.76
C ASP A 162 20.07 -25.60 30.49
N ILE A 163 21.26 -26.25 30.56
CA ILE A 163 22.14 -26.39 29.40
C ILE A 163 21.46 -27.20 28.28
N LEU A 164 20.86 -28.34 28.63
CA LEU A 164 20.18 -29.22 27.67
C LEU A 164 18.94 -28.55 27.08
N ALA A 165 18.15 -27.87 27.89
CA ALA A 165 16.96 -27.15 27.43
C ALA A 165 17.32 -26.08 26.39
N GLU A 166 18.39 -25.32 26.63
CA GLU A 166 18.88 -24.32 25.65
C GLU A 166 19.36 -25.01 24.39
N ARG A 167 20.18 -26.06 24.47
CA ARG A 167 20.66 -26.80 23.28
C ARG A 167 19.51 -27.35 22.43
N ILE A 168 18.48 -27.94 23.02
CA ILE A 168 17.32 -28.48 22.34
C ILE A 168 16.58 -27.32 21.65
N SER A 169 16.42 -26.19 22.34
CA SER A 169 15.70 -25.03 21.81
C SER A 169 16.37 -24.37 20.58
N GLU A 170 17.65 -24.61 20.38
CA GLU A 170 18.47 -24.03 19.31
C GLU A 170 18.62 -24.93 18.08
N VAL A 171 18.09 -26.14 18.12
CA VAL A 171 18.15 -27.05 16.97
C VAL A 171 17.23 -26.55 15.85
N ALA A 172 17.80 -26.05 14.77
CA ALA A 172 17.07 -25.48 13.64
C ALA A 172 16.00 -26.43 13.09
N LYS A 173 16.29 -27.72 12.98
CA LYS A 173 15.33 -28.74 12.53
C LYS A 173 14.09 -28.83 13.43
N TYR A 174 14.28 -28.75 14.75
CA TYR A 174 13.14 -28.79 15.68
C TYR A 174 12.30 -27.53 15.57
N ARG A 175 12.93 -26.36 15.51
CA ARG A 175 12.26 -25.09 15.33
C ARG A 175 11.45 -25.05 14.03
N ALA A 176 12.05 -25.48 12.91
CA ALA A 176 11.38 -25.54 11.62
C ALA A 176 10.13 -26.44 11.66
N TYR A 177 10.24 -27.65 12.26
CA TYR A 177 9.12 -28.55 12.42
C TYR A 177 7.99 -27.93 13.26
N ILE A 178 8.35 -27.40 14.46
CA ILE A 178 7.38 -26.82 15.39
C ILE A 178 6.67 -25.62 14.76
N ARG A 179 7.42 -24.76 14.09
CA ARG A 179 6.86 -23.62 13.35
C ARG A 179 5.86 -24.05 12.29
N ASN A 180 6.22 -25.07 11.50
CA ASN A 180 5.35 -25.57 10.44
C ASN A 180 4.06 -26.20 11.03
N VAL A 181 4.17 -27.05 12.03
CA VAL A 181 3.01 -27.65 12.71
C VAL A 181 2.12 -26.57 13.34
N THR A 182 2.72 -25.55 13.96
CA THR A 182 1.96 -24.43 14.54
C THR A 182 1.22 -23.62 13.48
N LYS A 183 1.80 -23.41 12.30
CA LYS A 183 1.14 -22.72 11.19
C LYS A 183 -0.02 -23.54 10.60
N GLU A 184 0.16 -24.83 10.44
CA GLU A 184 -0.82 -25.70 9.77
C GLU A 184 -1.97 -26.14 10.67
N GLU A 185 -1.69 -26.44 11.92
CA GLU A 185 -2.62 -27.07 12.84
C GLU A 185 -2.93 -26.22 14.09
N GLY A 186 -2.18 -25.16 14.34
CA GLY A 186 -2.43 -24.25 15.46
C GLY A 186 -3.64 -23.36 15.22
N SER A 187 -4.23 -22.88 16.31
CA SER A 187 -5.34 -21.92 16.32
C SER A 187 -4.90 -20.59 16.91
N ILE A 188 -5.39 -19.47 16.33
CA ILE A 188 -5.38 -18.18 17.00
C ILE A 188 -6.57 -18.13 17.93
N VAL A 189 -6.32 -17.81 19.19
CA VAL A 189 -7.34 -17.77 20.25
C VAL A 189 -7.32 -16.38 20.86
N SER A 190 -8.49 -15.78 20.99
CA SER A 190 -8.65 -14.52 21.72
C SER A 190 -9.69 -14.62 22.82
N ALA A 191 -9.42 -13.89 23.89
CA ALA A 191 -10.31 -13.77 25.04
C ALA A 191 -10.37 -12.30 25.48
N VAL A 192 -11.54 -11.86 25.95
CA VAL A 192 -11.70 -10.55 26.57
C VAL A 192 -11.05 -10.56 27.97
N LYS A 193 -10.47 -9.43 28.35
CA LYS A 193 -9.89 -9.28 29.70
C LYS A 193 -10.95 -9.07 30.80
N ASP A 194 -12.02 -8.35 30.47
CA ASP A 194 -13.17 -8.10 31.33
C ASP A 194 -14.45 -8.23 30.52
N GLU A 195 -15.26 -9.23 30.81
CA GLU A 195 -16.51 -9.56 30.11
C GLU A 195 -17.57 -8.47 30.18
N LYS A 196 -17.43 -7.52 31.11
CA LYS A 196 -18.36 -6.38 31.24
C LYS A 196 -18.02 -5.22 30.30
N THR A 197 -16.91 -5.31 29.60
CA THR A 197 -16.47 -4.25 28.68
C THR A 197 -17.31 -4.31 27.39
N GLU A 198 -18.10 -3.30 27.10
CA GLU A 198 -18.74 -3.13 25.80
C GLU A 198 -17.71 -2.56 24.81
N SER A 199 -17.50 -3.22 23.68
CA SER A 199 -16.57 -2.75 22.67
C SER A 199 -16.93 -3.24 21.27
N VAL A 200 -16.29 -2.66 20.26
CA VAL A 200 -16.38 -3.11 18.86
C VAL A 200 -15.78 -4.49 18.62
N TYR A 201 -15.11 -5.07 19.61
CA TYR A 201 -14.44 -6.37 19.54
C TYR A 201 -15.25 -7.53 20.16
N GLU A 202 -16.51 -7.34 20.47
CA GLU A 202 -17.36 -8.39 21.10
C GLU A 202 -17.35 -9.71 20.33
N MET A 203 -17.30 -9.67 19.00
CA MET A 203 -17.20 -10.87 18.16
C MET A 203 -15.90 -11.67 18.36
N TYR A 204 -14.91 -11.09 19.02
CA TYR A 204 -13.60 -11.71 19.29
C TYR A 204 -13.40 -12.06 20.78
N TYR A 205 -14.40 -11.93 21.64
CA TYR A 205 -14.25 -12.21 23.08
C TYR A 205 -13.99 -13.68 23.39
N HIS A 206 -14.52 -14.58 22.55
CA HIS A 206 -14.33 -16.02 22.64
C HIS A 206 -14.08 -16.58 21.22
N HIS A 207 -13.06 -16.06 20.56
CA HIS A 207 -12.78 -16.42 19.18
C HIS A 207 -11.66 -17.44 19.10
N GLU A 208 -11.88 -18.49 18.32
CA GLU A 208 -10.88 -19.48 17.96
C GLU A 208 -10.99 -19.80 16.47
N GLU A 209 -9.85 -19.73 15.77
CA GLU A 209 -9.76 -20.03 14.34
C GLU A 209 -8.39 -20.60 13.99
N LEU A 210 -8.32 -21.54 13.03
CA LEU A 210 -7.05 -22.06 12.55
C LEU A 210 -6.17 -20.95 11.97
N VAL A 211 -4.89 -20.93 12.37
CA VAL A 211 -3.88 -19.95 11.90
C VAL A 211 -3.89 -19.81 10.38
N ARG A 212 -3.89 -20.94 9.64
CA ARG A 212 -3.86 -20.97 8.17
C ARG A 212 -5.13 -20.44 7.51
N LYS A 213 -6.25 -20.36 8.23
CA LYS A 213 -7.55 -19.90 7.72
C LYS A 213 -7.89 -18.48 8.15
N CYS A 214 -7.17 -17.91 9.11
CA CYS A 214 -7.48 -16.61 9.65
C CYS A 214 -7.25 -15.50 8.59
N ALA A 215 -8.31 -14.78 8.27
CA ALA A 215 -8.26 -13.71 7.29
C ALA A 215 -7.50 -12.48 7.83
N GLY A 216 -6.81 -11.75 6.93
CA GLY A 216 -5.95 -10.62 7.30
C GLY A 216 -6.65 -9.55 8.11
N HIS A 217 -7.88 -9.15 7.74
CA HIS A 217 -8.64 -8.14 8.47
C HIS A 217 -8.96 -8.56 9.92
N ARG A 218 -9.14 -9.86 10.20
CA ARG A 218 -9.35 -10.36 11.57
C ARG A 218 -8.07 -10.27 12.39
N ILE A 219 -6.92 -10.59 11.77
CA ILE A 219 -5.61 -10.45 12.43
C ILE A 219 -5.37 -9.01 12.83
N LEU A 220 -5.64 -8.05 11.94
CA LEU A 220 -5.51 -6.62 12.25
C LEU A 220 -6.48 -6.16 13.33
N ALA A 221 -7.73 -6.67 13.33
CA ALA A 221 -8.71 -6.38 14.38
C ALA A 221 -8.25 -6.94 15.74
N LEU A 222 -7.79 -8.20 15.77
CA LEU A 222 -7.27 -8.84 16.99
C LEU A 222 -6.06 -8.10 17.56
N ASN A 223 -5.12 -7.70 16.68
CA ASN A 223 -3.93 -6.95 17.08
C ASN A 223 -4.31 -5.57 17.67
N ARG A 224 -5.30 -4.87 17.09
CA ARG A 224 -5.80 -3.61 17.63
C ARG A 224 -6.48 -3.81 18.98
N GLY A 225 -7.37 -4.80 19.11
CA GLY A 225 -8.03 -5.11 20.39
C GLY A 225 -7.05 -5.49 21.50
N GLU A 226 -5.94 -6.17 21.17
CA GLU A 226 -4.86 -6.48 22.10
C GLU A 226 -4.06 -5.22 22.49
N LYS A 227 -3.74 -4.34 21.53
CA LYS A 227 -3.07 -3.06 21.74
C LYS A 227 -3.90 -2.11 22.62
N GLU A 228 -5.22 -2.11 22.45
CA GLU A 228 -6.18 -1.36 23.27
C GLU A 228 -6.43 -2.02 24.63
N LYS A 229 -5.79 -3.17 24.91
CA LYS A 229 -5.88 -3.92 26.17
C LYS A 229 -7.28 -4.50 26.47
N ILE A 230 -8.12 -4.62 25.46
CA ILE A 230 -9.46 -5.22 25.55
C ILE A 230 -9.33 -6.75 25.40
N LEU A 231 -8.54 -7.21 24.44
CA LEU A 231 -8.33 -8.61 24.16
C LEU A 231 -6.99 -9.10 24.69
N THR A 232 -6.92 -10.43 24.91
CA THR A 232 -5.69 -11.20 25.01
C THR A 232 -5.68 -12.16 23.84
N VAL A 233 -4.60 -12.19 23.06
CA VAL A 233 -4.51 -13.01 21.85
C VAL A 233 -3.31 -13.93 21.92
N LYS A 234 -3.50 -15.23 21.66
CA LYS A 234 -2.47 -16.28 21.72
C LYS A 234 -2.57 -17.21 20.53
N ILE A 235 -1.48 -17.90 20.24
CA ILE A 235 -1.48 -19.07 19.35
C ILE A 235 -1.50 -20.34 20.18
N ALA A 236 -2.56 -21.11 20.09
CA ALA A 236 -2.66 -22.46 20.65
C ALA A 236 -2.04 -23.46 19.66
N ALA A 237 -0.82 -23.89 19.94
CA ALA A 237 -0.14 -24.90 19.15
C ALA A 237 -0.58 -26.33 19.58
N PRO A 238 -0.47 -27.34 18.71
CA PRO A 238 -0.77 -28.75 19.07
C PRO A 238 0.36 -29.33 19.92
N GLU A 239 0.41 -28.95 21.20
CA GLU A 239 1.47 -29.22 22.15
C GLU A 239 1.80 -30.71 22.27
N GLU A 240 0.79 -31.58 22.42
CA GLU A 240 0.99 -33.03 22.55
C GLU A 240 1.76 -33.61 21.34
N LYS A 241 1.41 -33.17 20.13
CA LYS A 241 2.08 -33.62 18.92
C LYS A 241 3.52 -33.15 18.87
N ILE A 242 3.77 -31.91 19.29
CA ILE A 242 5.09 -31.29 19.34
C ILE A 242 5.97 -32.00 20.36
N LEU A 243 5.48 -32.22 21.59
CA LEU A 243 6.21 -32.93 22.65
C LEU A 243 6.50 -34.37 22.25
N ARG A 244 5.55 -35.06 21.62
CA ARG A 244 5.76 -36.41 21.08
C ARG A 244 6.88 -36.43 20.03
N TYR A 245 6.91 -35.47 19.14
CA TYR A 245 8.00 -35.34 18.18
C TYR A 245 9.35 -35.09 18.86
N LEU A 246 9.43 -34.12 19.78
CA LEU A 246 10.68 -33.82 20.50
C LEU A 246 11.18 -35.01 21.30
N ASN A 247 10.30 -35.70 22.01
CA ASN A 247 10.65 -36.93 22.74
C ASN A 247 11.26 -37.98 21.80
N LYS A 248 10.64 -38.22 20.62
CA LYS A 248 11.16 -39.17 19.64
C LYS A 248 12.52 -38.74 19.07
N MET A 249 12.78 -37.47 18.94
CA MET A 249 14.03 -36.97 18.36
C MET A 249 15.18 -36.88 19.37
N VAL A 250 14.90 -36.60 20.62
CA VAL A 250 15.92 -36.41 21.69
C VAL A 250 16.18 -37.70 22.43
N ILE A 251 15.13 -38.47 22.78
CA ILE A 251 15.27 -39.73 23.49
C ILE A 251 15.48 -40.86 22.46
N THR A 252 16.74 -41.14 22.18
CA THR A 252 17.16 -42.19 21.22
C THR A 252 17.29 -43.57 21.83
N ARG A 253 17.43 -43.62 23.16
CA ARG A 253 17.52 -44.86 23.97
C ARG A 253 16.72 -44.68 25.24
N GLU A 254 15.86 -45.64 25.54
CA GLU A 254 15.21 -45.68 26.83
C GLU A 254 16.24 -46.04 27.91
N ASN A 255 16.32 -45.23 28.95
CA ASN A 255 17.24 -45.38 30.05
C ASN A 255 16.53 -44.94 31.35
N PRO A 256 16.40 -45.78 32.34
CA PRO A 256 15.62 -45.49 33.56
C PRO A 256 16.17 -44.30 34.36
N VAL A 257 17.43 -43.91 34.17
CA VAL A 257 18.06 -42.77 34.86
C VAL A 257 17.90 -41.47 34.08
N THR A 258 18.17 -41.48 32.78
CA THR A 258 18.22 -40.25 31.99
C THR A 258 16.91 -39.93 31.29
N THR A 259 16.07 -40.94 30.95
CA THR A 259 14.80 -40.67 30.23
C THR A 259 13.85 -39.75 31.00
N PRO A 260 13.60 -39.92 32.31
CA PRO A 260 12.75 -39.00 33.06
C PRO A 260 13.30 -37.57 33.05
N VAL A 261 14.61 -37.41 33.24
CA VAL A 261 15.28 -36.10 33.23
C VAL A 261 15.14 -35.43 31.86
N LEU A 262 15.35 -36.19 30.78
CA LEU A 262 15.20 -35.67 29.42
C LEU A 262 13.75 -35.28 29.08
N GLN A 263 12.75 -36.00 29.57
CA GLN A 263 11.34 -35.63 29.40
C GLN A 263 11.02 -34.28 30.07
N GLU A 264 11.54 -34.07 31.31
CA GLU A 264 11.41 -32.77 31.98
C GLU A 264 12.13 -31.65 31.23
N VAL A 265 13.36 -31.92 30.74
CA VAL A 265 14.14 -30.97 29.93
C VAL A 265 13.41 -30.60 28.62
N ILE A 266 12.84 -31.59 27.95
CA ILE A 266 12.08 -31.37 26.70
C ILE A 266 10.86 -30.49 26.95
N ALA A 267 10.10 -30.79 28.01
CA ALA A 267 8.95 -29.99 28.40
C ALA A 267 9.35 -28.52 28.74
N ASP A 268 10.43 -28.34 29.53
CA ASP A 268 10.95 -27.03 29.90
C ASP A 268 11.47 -26.28 28.65
N SER A 269 12.25 -26.95 27.80
CA SER A 269 12.77 -26.37 26.55
C SER A 269 11.63 -25.87 25.66
N TYR A 270 10.58 -26.68 25.50
CA TYR A 270 9.43 -26.30 24.72
C TYR A 270 8.67 -25.12 25.35
N ASN A 271 8.21 -25.28 26.60
CA ASN A 271 7.31 -24.31 27.22
C ASN A 271 7.99 -22.96 27.52
N ARG A 272 9.25 -22.97 27.93
CA ARG A 272 9.96 -21.75 28.32
C ARG A 272 10.71 -21.06 27.17
N LEU A 273 11.26 -21.82 26.22
CA LEU A 273 12.18 -21.28 25.22
C LEU A 273 11.59 -21.33 23.80
N ILE A 274 11.03 -22.47 23.38
CA ILE A 274 10.60 -22.65 21.99
C ILE A 274 9.21 -22.05 21.75
N ALA A 275 8.20 -22.43 22.53
CA ALA A 275 6.81 -22.05 22.31
C ALA A 275 6.62 -20.53 22.28
N PRO A 276 7.14 -19.74 23.25
CA PRO A 276 6.99 -18.28 23.20
C PRO A 276 7.72 -17.62 22.02
N ALA A 277 8.82 -18.22 21.55
CA ALA A 277 9.55 -17.71 20.39
C ALA A 277 8.79 -17.99 19.09
N ILE A 278 8.34 -19.24 18.91
CA ILE A 278 7.57 -19.64 17.71
C ILE A 278 6.21 -18.94 17.65
N GLU A 279 5.54 -18.76 18.80
CA GLU A 279 4.30 -18.00 18.86
C GLU A 279 4.49 -16.57 18.30
N ARG A 280 5.52 -15.85 18.79
CA ARG A 280 5.86 -14.52 18.28
C ARG A 280 6.19 -14.53 16.80
N GLU A 281 6.97 -15.49 16.33
CA GLU A 281 7.32 -15.63 14.93
C GLU A 281 6.06 -15.84 14.06
N VAL A 282 5.17 -16.74 14.46
CA VAL A 282 3.92 -17.02 13.75
C VAL A 282 3.00 -15.79 13.77
N ARG A 283 2.86 -15.11 14.93
CA ARG A 283 2.08 -13.87 15.05
C ARG A 283 2.63 -12.78 14.13
N ASN A 284 3.95 -12.59 14.10
CA ASN A 284 4.58 -11.61 13.21
C ASN A 284 4.34 -11.93 11.74
N LEU A 285 4.54 -13.19 11.33
CA LEU A 285 4.27 -13.61 9.95
C LEU A 285 2.80 -13.42 9.53
N MET A 286 1.85 -13.71 10.45
CA MET A 286 0.43 -13.45 10.20
C MET A 286 0.16 -11.94 10.04
N THR A 287 0.78 -11.13 10.89
CA THR A 287 0.63 -9.67 10.86
C THR A 287 1.21 -9.07 9.57
N GLU A 288 2.46 -9.43 9.22
CA GLU A 288 3.10 -8.99 7.97
C GLU A 288 2.26 -9.34 6.75
N LYS A 289 1.80 -10.59 6.64
CA LYS A 289 0.92 -11.02 5.54
C LYS A 289 -0.41 -10.25 5.50
N ALA A 290 -0.98 -9.96 6.67
CA ALA A 290 -2.23 -9.19 6.78
C ALA A 290 -2.02 -7.73 6.38
N GLU A 291 -0.91 -7.11 6.80
CA GLU A 291 -0.52 -5.76 6.42
C GLU A 291 -0.28 -5.65 4.92
N ASP A 292 0.49 -6.57 4.31
CA ASP A 292 0.76 -6.60 2.87
C ASP A 292 -0.54 -6.68 2.06
N GLY A 293 -1.46 -7.57 2.48
CA GLY A 293 -2.77 -7.69 1.84
C GLY A 293 -3.57 -6.39 1.92
N ALA A 294 -3.62 -5.77 3.08
CA ALA A 294 -4.34 -4.51 3.29
C ALA A 294 -3.68 -3.33 2.54
N ILE A 295 -2.35 -3.24 2.54
CA ILE A 295 -1.61 -2.20 1.81
C ILE A 295 -1.87 -2.29 0.30
N LYS A 296 -1.95 -3.49 -0.27
CA LYS A 296 -2.32 -3.66 -1.69
C LYS A 296 -3.71 -3.11 -2.00
N ILE A 297 -4.68 -3.35 -1.10
CA ILE A 297 -6.04 -2.79 -1.26
C ILE A 297 -6.00 -1.27 -1.14
N PHE A 298 -5.28 -0.73 -0.15
CA PHE A 298 -5.14 0.71 0.02
C PHE A 298 -4.48 1.37 -1.19
N GLY A 299 -3.46 0.73 -1.75
CA GLY A 299 -2.82 1.18 -2.99
C GLY A 299 -3.81 1.27 -4.14
N LYS A 300 -4.64 0.24 -4.35
CA LYS A 300 -5.67 0.25 -5.39
C LYS A 300 -6.74 1.31 -5.15
N ASN A 301 -7.20 1.47 -3.91
CA ASN A 301 -8.16 2.53 -3.57
C ASN A 301 -7.56 3.93 -3.82
N LEU A 302 -6.29 4.13 -3.48
CA LEU A 302 -5.58 5.39 -3.74
C LEU A 302 -5.42 5.63 -5.23
N GLU A 303 -4.98 4.63 -6.01
CA GLU A 303 -4.86 4.73 -7.47
C GLU A 303 -6.17 5.21 -8.10
N GLN A 304 -7.29 4.62 -7.70
CA GLN A 304 -8.60 4.97 -8.23
C GLN A 304 -9.03 6.39 -7.84
N LEU A 305 -8.71 6.85 -6.64
CA LEU A 305 -8.96 8.24 -6.26
C LEU A 305 -8.11 9.23 -7.07
N LEU A 306 -6.83 8.92 -7.29
CA LEU A 306 -5.92 9.76 -8.07
C LEU A 306 -6.27 9.76 -9.56
N MET A 307 -6.74 8.63 -10.08
CA MET A 307 -7.07 8.45 -11.49
C MET A 307 -8.51 8.83 -11.85
N GLN A 308 -9.27 9.44 -10.93
CA GLN A 308 -10.59 9.97 -11.26
C GLN A 308 -10.51 11.00 -12.39
N PRO A 309 -11.48 10.98 -13.35
CA PRO A 309 -11.49 11.93 -14.46
C PRO A 309 -11.60 13.37 -13.97
N PRO A 310 -10.78 14.28 -14.46
CA PRO A 310 -10.87 15.69 -14.13
C PRO A 310 -12.13 16.32 -14.76
N ILE A 311 -12.75 17.29 -14.08
CA ILE A 311 -13.82 18.13 -14.62
C ILE A 311 -13.21 19.51 -14.89
N ALA A 312 -12.44 19.59 -15.98
CA ALA A 312 -11.77 20.82 -16.37
C ALA A 312 -12.73 21.83 -17.08
N GLY A 313 -12.28 23.07 -17.17
CA GLY A 313 -12.92 24.11 -17.99
C GLY A 313 -14.16 24.76 -17.35
N ARG A 314 -14.47 24.49 -16.08
CA ARG A 314 -15.61 25.07 -15.36
C ARG A 314 -15.17 25.94 -14.20
N VAL A 315 -15.95 26.96 -13.89
CA VAL A 315 -15.86 27.69 -12.62
C VAL A 315 -16.55 26.87 -11.55
N VAL A 316 -15.82 26.56 -10.47
CA VAL A 316 -16.29 25.69 -9.39
C VAL A 316 -16.38 26.46 -8.08
N LEU A 317 -17.46 26.28 -7.34
CA LEU A 317 -17.61 26.72 -5.96
C LEU A 317 -17.26 25.54 -5.03
N GLY A 318 -16.14 25.63 -4.33
CA GLY A 318 -15.81 24.72 -3.25
C GLY A 318 -16.57 25.07 -1.97
N TRP A 319 -17.16 24.09 -1.35
CA TRP A 319 -17.92 24.23 -0.11
C TRP A 319 -17.34 23.30 0.96
N ASP A 320 -16.73 23.87 1.96
CA ASP A 320 -16.25 23.17 3.16
C ASP A 320 -17.33 23.28 4.25
N PRO A 321 -18.10 22.20 4.50
CA PRO A 321 -19.23 22.23 5.42
C PRO A 321 -18.77 22.33 6.87
N ALA A 322 -19.46 23.12 7.67
CA ALA A 322 -19.23 23.19 9.11
C ALA A 322 -20.48 23.70 9.85
N PHE A 323 -20.64 23.31 11.11
CA PHE A 323 -21.70 23.81 11.96
C PHE A 323 -21.36 25.18 12.57
N ARG A 324 -20.70 25.20 13.71
CA ARG A 324 -20.47 26.39 14.54
C ARG A 324 -19.64 27.48 13.86
N THR A 325 -18.61 27.09 13.11
CA THR A 325 -17.65 28.03 12.50
C THR A 325 -18.10 28.61 11.17
N GLY A 326 -19.28 28.19 10.67
CA GLY A 326 -19.80 28.54 9.36
C GLY A 326 -19.14 27.75 8.21
N CYS A 327 -19.87 27.57 7.14
CA CYS A 327 -19.38 26.93 5.91
C CYS A 327 -18.45 27.89 5.14
N LYS A 328 -17.27 27.41 4.75
CA LYS A 328 -16.32 28.21 3.96
C LYS A 328 -16.52 27.91 2.50
N LEU A 329 -16.62 28.97 1.72
CA LEU A 329 -16.80 28.91 0.29
C LEU A 329 -15.56 29.47 -0.42
N ALA A 330 -15.16 28.85 -1.50
CA ALA A 330 -14.12 29.36 -2.39
C ALA A 330 -14.54 29.22 -3.84
N VAL A 331 -14.47 30.29 -4.60
CA VAL A 331 -14.73 30.28 -6.06
C VAL A 331 -13.39 30.14 -6.76
N VAL A 332 -13.26 29.12 -7.59
CA VAL A 332 -12.08 28.91 -8.43
C VAL A 332 -12.47 28.94 -9.91
N ASP A 333 -11.65 29.59 -10.73
CA ASP A 333 -11.86 29.65 -12.17
C ASP A 333 -11.48 28.31 -12.84
N ALA A 334 -11.67 28.25 -14.16
CA ALA A 334 -11.37 27.04 -14.95
C ALA A 334 -9.89 26.59 -14.88
N THR A 335 -8.99 27.45 -14.44
CA THR A 335 -7.55 27.15 -14.28
C THR A 335 -7.16 26.80 -12.84
N GLY A 336 -8.12 26.78 -11.91
CA GLY A 336 -7.88 26.56 -10.49
C GLY A 336 -7.43 27.81 -9.71
N LYS A 337 -7.44 28.99 -10.33
CA LYS A 337 -7.13 30.27 -9.65
C LYS A 337 -8.30 30.68 -8.76
N VAL A 338 -8.02 31.08 -7.52
CA VAL A 338 -9.04 31.57 -6.59
C VAL A 338 -9.50 32.97 -7.01
N LEU A 339 -10.82 33.12 -7.17
CA LEU A 339 -11.47 34.38 -7.53
C LEU A 339 -12.07 35.08 -6.31
N ASP A 340 -12.65 34.32 -5.37
CA ASP A 340 -13.31 34.85 -4.19
C ASP A 340 -13.39 33.81 -3.09
N THR A 341 -13.50 34.27 -1.83
CA THR A 341 -13.77 33.43 -0.66
C THR A 341 -14.76 34.11 0.27
N VAL A 342 -15.71 33.35 0.82
CA VAL A 342 -16.70 33.88 1.76
C VAL A 342 -17.09 32.82 2.80
N VAL A 343 -17.51 33.25 3.97
CA VAL A 343 -18.06 32.38 5.01
C VAL A 343 -19.57 32.63 5.12
N ILE A 344 -20.34 31.56 5.10
CA ILE A 344 -21.80 31.58 5.29
C ILE A 344 -22.21 30.71 6.45
N TYR A 345 -23.38 30.96 7.03
CA TYR A 345 -23.85 30.28 8.23
C TYR A 345 -25.23 29.62 8.04
N PRO A 346 -25.41 28.73 7.04
CA PRO A 346 -26.71 28.15 6.76
C PRO A 346 -27.11 27.04 7.75
N THR A 347 -26.15 26.48 8.47
CA THR A 347 -26.32 25.33 9.37
C THR A 347 -26.46 25.77 10.84
N ALA A 348 -26.86 24.82 11.71
CA ALA A 348 -26.95 25.07 13.15
C ALA A 348 -25.57 25.50 13.74
N PRO A 349 -25.54 26.32 14.79
CA PRO A 349 -26.67 26.89 15.50
C PRO A 349 -27.25 28.19 14.89
N GLN A 350 -26.58 28.80 13.92
CA GLN A 350 -26.96 30.11 13.37
C GLN A 350 -28.17 30.06 12.44
N ASN A 351 -28.31 29.00 11.64
CA ASN A 351 -29.43 28.75 10.70
C ASN A 351 -29.80 29.96 9.81
N LYS A 352 -28.80 30.74 9.34
CA LYS A 352 -29.01 31.90 8.45
C LYS A 352 -29.14 31.48 7.00
N VAL A 353 -30.14 30.66 6.69
CA VAL A 353 -30.33 30.02 5.37
C VAL A 353 -30.58 31.09 4.30
N GLU A 354 -31.49 32.05 4.54
CA GLU A 354 -31.83 33.09 3.55
C GLU A 354 -30.65 34.01 3.21
N ASP A 355 -29.81 34.37 4.18
CA ASP A 355 -28.61 35.18 3.93
C ASP A 355 -27.58 34.38 3.13
N ALA A 356 -27.47 33.08 3.41
CA ALA A 356 -26.61 32.17 2.65
C ALA A 356 -27.08 32.05 1.18
N LYS A 357 -28.38 31.86 0.95
CA LYS A 357 -28.97 31.80 -0.40
C LYS A 357 -28.73 33.09 -1.19
N LYS A 358 -28.90 34.26 -0.56
CA LYS A 358 -28.60 35.56 -1.18
C LYS A 358 -27.10 35.69 -1.58
N THR A 359 -26.22 35.22 -0.74
CA THR A 359 -24.77 35.24 -1.00
C THR A 359 -24.43 34.28 -2.15
N LEU A 360 -24.97 33.06 -2.14
CA LEU A 360 -24.79 32.08 -3.21
C LEU A 360 -25.27 32.60 -4.56
N LYS A 361 -26.45 33.21 -4.61
CA LYS A 361 -27.00 33.80 -5.83
C LYS A 361 -26.07 34.86 -6.42
N LYS A 362 -25.57 35.79 -5.59
CA LYS A 362 -24.61 36.82 -6.00
C LYS A 362 -23.32 36.21 -6.57
N LEU A 363 -22.79 35.14 -5.94
CA LEU A 363 -21.57 34.50 -6.42
C LEU A 363 -21.79 33.79 -7.75
N ILE A 364 -22.92 33.08 -7.91
CA ILE A 364 -23.29 32.36 -9.12
C ILE A 364 -23.46 33.35 -10.29
N GLU A 365 -24.20 34.43 -10.10
CA GLU A 365 -24.41 35.46 -11.10
C GLU A 365 -23.09 36.16 -11.50
N LYS A 366 -22.28 36.52 -10.51
CA LYS A 366 -21.01 37.24 -10.71
C LYS A 366 -19.95 36.43 -11.45
N TYR A 367 -19.77 35.17 -11.05
CA TYR A 367 -18.67 34.33 -11.53
C TYR A 367 -19.13 33.27 -12.53
N LYS A 368 -20.43 33.19 -12.87
CA LYS A 368 -21.01 32.18 -13.76
C LYS A 368 -20.71 30.76 -13.29
N ILE A 369 -20.89 30.52 -12.01
CA ILE A 369 -20.65 29.20 -11.38
C ILE A 369 -21.69 28.21 -11.94
N SER A 370 -21.22 27.09 -12.45
CA SER A 370 -22.08 26.00 -12.95
C SER A 370 -21.97 24.71 -12.14
N LEU A 371 -21.03 24.67 -11.17
CA LEU A 371 -20.75 23.47 -10.41
C LEU A 371 -20.33 23.79 -8.98
N ILE A 372 -20.93 23.08 -8.02
CA ILE A 372 -20.62 23.17 -6.59
C ILE A 372 -19.99 21.86 -6.14
N SER A 373 -18.78 21.95 -5.59
CA SER A 373 -18.04 20.83 -4.97
C SER A 373 -18.20 20.88 -3.47
N VAL A 374 -18.89 19.92 -2.87
CA VAL A 374 -19.20 19.89 -1.43
C VAL A 374 -18.37 18.83 -0.74
N GLY A 375 -17.65 19.18 0.31
CA GLY A 375 -16.95 18.23 1.15
C GLY A 375 -17.91 17.26 1.85
N ASN A 376 -17.47 16.01 2.07
CA ASN A 376 -18.31 14.97 2.68
C ASN A 376 -18.15 14.86 4.21
N GLY A 377 -17.58 15.87 4.86
CA GLY A 377 -17.36 15.85 6.31
C GLY A 377 -18.55 16.32 7.14
N THR A 378 -18.21 16.92 8.29
CA THR A 378 -19.21 17.41 9.25
C THR A 378 -20.13 18.45 8.62
N ALA A 379 -21.46 18.36 8.86
CA ALA A 379 -22.50 19.23 8.27
C ALA A 379 -22.66 19.13 6.72
N SER A 380 -22.12 18.10 6.10
CA SER A 380 -22.27 17.85 4.66
C SER A 380 -23.73 17.65 4.27
N ARG A 381 -24.47 16.91 5.06
CA ARG A 381 -25.90 16.61 4.83
C ARG A 381 -26.75 17.85 4.81
N GLU A 382 -26.63 18.66 5.85
CA GLU A 382 -27.38 19.90 6.00
C GLU A 382 -27.03 20.87 4.86
N SER A 383 -25.76 20.93 4.50
CA SER A 383 -25.28 21.73 3.36
C SER A 383 -25.85 21.23 2.04
N GLU A 384 -25.87 19.92 1.82
CA GLU A 384 -26.41 19.31 0.60
C GLU A 384 -27.90 19.60 0.43
N GLN A 385 -28.69 19.48 1.50
CA GLN A 385 -30.11 19.79 1.47
C GLN A 385 -30.38 21.25 1.07
N ILE A 386 -29.66 22.19 1.70
CA ILE A 386 -29.76 23.62 1.41
C ILE A 386 -29.37 23.91 -0.06
N ILE A 387 -28.29 23.30 -0.55
CA ILE A 387 -27.85 23.47 -1.94
C ILE A 387 -28.90 22.94 -2.91
N ALA A 388 -29.43 21.76 -2.69
CA ALA A 388 -30.42 21.15 -3.58
C ALA A 388 -31.75 21.92 -3.61
N GLU A 389 -32.21 22.47 -2.46
CA GLU A 389 -33.35 23.39 -2.43
C GLU A 389 -33.06 24.67 -3.17
N PHE A 390 -31.90 25.29 -2.91
CA PHE A 390 -31.51 26.55 -3.53
C PHE A 390 -31.37 26.45 -5.07
N ILE A 391 -30.79 25.36 -5.58
CA ILE A 391 -30.65 25.15 -7.03
C ILE A 391 -32.03 25.15 -7.75
N LYS A 392 -33.09 24.67 -7.09
CA LYS A 392 -34.44 24.67 -7.66
C LYS A 392 -35.08 26.06 -7.69
N GLU A 393 -34.60 27.01 -6.89
CA GLU A 393 -35.12 28.38 -6.77
C GLU A 393 -34.49 29.36 -7.74
N ILE A 394 -33.39 28.99 -8.40
CA ILE A 394 -32.65 29.88 -9.32
C ILE A 394 -32.82 29.46 -10.79
N PRO A 395 -32.78 30.42 -11.73
CA PRO A 395 -32.89 30.12 -13.17
C PRO A 395 -31.60 29.56 -13.77
N GLU A 396 -30.45 29.75 -13.13
CA GLU A 396 -29.18 29.29 -13.62
C GLU A 396 -29.07 27.77 -13.47
N TYR A 397 -28.53 27.11 -14.49
CA TYR A 397 -28.26 25.67 -14.42
C TYR A 397 -26.99 25.38 -13.60
N VAL A 398 -27.18 25.02 -12.37
CA VAL A 398 -26.11 24.65 -11.42
C VAL A 398 -26.27 23.20 -10.99
N GLN A 399 -25.18 22.47 -10.96
CA GLN A 399 -25.10 21.10 -10.46
C GLN A 399 -24.22 21.06 -9.22
N TYR A 400 -24.35 20.03 -8.42
CA TYR A 400 -23.42 19.80 -7.32
C TYR A 400 -22.92 18.35 -7.30
N VAL A 401 -21.83 18.16 -6.59
CA VAL A 401 -21.24 16.83 -6.34
C VAL A 401 -20.63 16.80 -4.94
N ILE A 402 -20.80 15.67 -4.26
CA ILE A 402 -20.13 15.42 -2.98
C ILE A 402 -18.74 14.88 -3.26
N VAL A 403 -17.73 15.54 -2.72
CA VAL A 403 -16.31 15.21 -2.92
C VAL A 403 -15.72 14.70 -1.61
N ASN A 404 -14.90 13.66 -1.70
CA ASN A 404 -14.16 13.18 -0.55
C ASN A 404 -13.16 14.25 -0.08
N GLU A 405 -13.36 14.79 1.13
CA GLU A 405 -12.50 15.82 1.71
C GLU A 405 -11.31 15.25 2.53
N ALA A 406 -11.11 13.92 2.55
CA ALA A 406 -10.03 13.29 3.29
C ALA A 406 -8.68 13.98 3.02
N GLY A 407 -7.95 14.29 4.08
CA GLY A 407 -6.68 15.02 4.01
C GLY A 407 -6.76 16.51 3.70
N ALA A 408 -7.94 17.09 3.40
CA ALA A 408 -8.06 18.53 3.14
C ALA A 408 -7.67 19.37 4.37
N SER A 409 -8.02 18.93 5.56
CA SER A 409 -7.60 19.54 6.82
C SER A 409 -6.09 19.45 7.04
N VAL A 410 -5.45 18.35 6.65
CA VAL A 410 -3.99 18.18 6.74
C VAL A 410 -3.29 19.13 5.76
N TYR A 411 -3.77 19.19 4.52
CA TYR A 411 -3.26 20.14 3.52
C TYR A 411 -3.41 21.59 4.00
N SER A 412 -4.61 21.99 4.40
CA SER A 412 -4.91 23.38 4.76
C SER A 412 -4.09 23.91 5.94
N ALA A 413 -3.68 23.04 6.85
CA ALA A 413 -2.79 23.35 7.97
C ALA A 413 -1.29 23.23 7.63
N SER A 414 -0.95 22.75 6.43
CA SER A 414 0.44 22.51 6.03
C SER A 414 1.20 23.80 5.72
N LYS A 415 2.55 23.70 5.76
CA LYS A 415 3.41 24.78 5.30
C LYS A 415 3.19 25.12 3.83
N LEU A 416 2.99 24.10 2.99
CA LEU A 416 2.70 24.28 1.57
C LEU A 416 1.46 25.13 1.33
N ALA A 417 0.35 24.83 2.00
CA ALA A 417 -0.87 25.61 1.87
C ALA A 417 -0.72 27.05 2.41
N THR A 418 0.12 27.23 3.42
CA THR A 418 0.45 28.56 3.96
C THR A 418 1.28 29.38 2.97
N GLU A 419 2.21 28.76 2.28
CA GLU A 419 3.02 29.40 1.22
C GLU A 419 2.16 29.72 -0.01
N GLU A 420 1.23 28.82 -0.38
CA GLU A 420 0.32 29.00 -1.52
C GLU A 420 -0.73 30.09 -1.27
N PHE A 421 -1.26 30.15 -0.03
CA PHE A 421 -2.31 31.08 0.38
C PHE A 421 -1.98 31.74 1.73
N PRO A 422 -1.02 32.68 1.78
CA PRO A 422 -0.56 33.26 3.05
C PRO A 422 -1.62 34.13 3.73
N LYS A 423 -2.61 34.64 2.98
CA LYS A 423 -3.68 35.51 3.50
C LYS A 423 -4.95 34.77 3.88
N PHE A 424 -5.06 33.46 3.56
CA PHE A 424 -6.25 32.68 3.83
C PHE A 424 -6.12 31.93 5.16
N ASP A 425 -7.23 31.76 5.84
CA ASP A 425 -7.32 30.87 6.99
C ASP A 425 -7.38 29.39 6.56
N VAL A 426 -7.32 28.48 7.53
CA VAL A 426 -7.32 27.02 7.29
C VAL A 426 -8.60 26.57 6.57
N GLY A 427 -9.77 27.14 6.93
CA GLY A 427 -11.04 26.77 6.30
C GLY A 427 -11.15 27.27 4.86
N GLN A 428 -10.67 28.47 4.57
CA GLN A 428 -10.63 29.00 3.19
C GLN A 428 -9.73 28.14 2.30
N ARG A 429 -8.55 27.74 2.82
CA ARG A 429 -7.63 26.82 2.10
C ARG A 429 -8.27 25.46 1.85
N SER A 430 -9.04 24.94 2.81
CA SER A 430 -9.80 23.69 2.67
C SER A 430 -10.84 23.79 1.58
N ALA A 431 -11.63 24.87 1.55
CA ALA A 431 -12.64 25.09 0.52
C ALA A 431 -12.02 25.18 -0.89
N VAL A 432 -10.86 25.84 -1.03
CA VAL A 432 -10.09 25.88 -2.29
C VAL A 432 -9.68 24.46 -2.71
N SER A 433 -9.15 23.67 -1.78
CA SER A 433 -8.74 22.29 -2.06
C SER A 433 -9.93 21.43 -2.52
N ILE A 434 -11.09 21.56 -1.87
CA ILE A 434 -12.31 20.83 -2.23
C ILE A 434 -12.77 21.19 -3.66
N ALA A 435 -12.67 22.45 -4.06
CA ALA A 435 -12.98 22.88 -5.43
C ALA A 435 -12.00 22.30 -6.46
N ARG A 436 -10.70 22.41 -6.18
CA ARG A 436 -9.63 21.96 -7.10
C ARG A 436 -9.58 20.46 -7.26
N ARG A 437 -9.94 19.67 -6.22
CA ARG A 437 -10.05 18.20 -6.32
C ARG A 437 -11.03 17.75 -7.39
N LEU A 438 -12.08 18.52 -7.62
CA LEU A 438 -13.03 18.23 -8.66
C LEU A 438 -12.48 18.57 -10.05
N GLN A 439 -11.69 19.64 -10.14
CA GLN A 439 -11.08 20.08 -11.40
C GLN A 439 -9.95 19.13 -11.84
N ASP A 440 -9.04 18.77 -10.94
CA ASP A 440 -8.01 17.77 -11.15
C ASP A 440 -7.64 17.06 -9.83
N PRO A 441 -8.21 15.87 -9.59
CA PRO A 441 -7.96 15.11 -8.37
C PRO A 441 -6.46 14.80 -8.15
N LEU A 442 -5.75 14.38 -9.20
CA LEU A 442 -4.35 14.02 -9.11
C LEU A 442 -3.49 15.22 -8.68
N ALA A 443 -3.64 16.35 -9.39
CA ALA A 443 -2.84 17.57 -9.15
C ALA A 443 -3.04 18.12 -7.73
N GLU A 444 -4.21 17.93 -7.14
CA GLU A 444 -4.50 18.40 -5.78
C GLU A 444 -4.10 17.39 -4.70
N LEU A 445 -4.41 16.10 -4.89
CA LEU A 445 -4.14 15.06 -3.89
C LEU A 445 -2.65 14.76 -3.69
N VAL A 446 -1.80 14.97 -4.67
CA VAL A 446 -0.33 14.84 -4.53
C VAL A 446 0.28 15.82 -3.52
N LYS A 447 -0.43 16.89 -3.16
CA LYS A 447 -0.02 17.85 -2.11
C LYS A 447 -0.14 17.30 -0.70
N ILE A 448 -0.80 16.15 -0.54
CA ILE A 448 -1.14 15.52 0.74
C ILE A 448 -0.34 14.24 0.88
N ASP A 449 0.17 13.99 2.09
CA ASP A 449 0.75 12.66 2.39
C ASP A 449 -0.32 11.58 2.14
N PRO A 450 -0.07 10.60 1.25
CA PRO A 450 -1.05 9.57 0.90
C PRO A 450 -1.66 8.86 2.10
N LYS A 451 -0.93 8.71 3.20
CA LYS A 451 -1.44 8.14 4.46
C LYS A 451 -2.55 8.97 5.10
N SER A 452 -2.65 10.25 4.76
CA SER A 452 -3.67 11.16 5.30
C SER A 452 -4.95 11.18 4.47
N ILE A 453 -5.01 10.46 3.37
CA ILE A 453 -6.18 10.40 2.48
C ILE A 453 -7.27 9.44 3.02
N GLY A 454 -6.97 8.62 4.01
CA GLY A 454 -7.97 7.76 4.65
C GLY A 454 -8.49 6.62 3.77
N VAL A 455 -7.66 6.08 2.89
CA VAL A 455 -8.01 5.04 1.91
C VAL A 455 -8.14 3.63 2.48
N GLY A 456 -7.88 3.43 3.77
CA GLY A 456 -7.91 2.08 4.36
C GLY A 456 -8.25 2.02 5.84
N GLN A 457 -8.91 0.93 6.22
CA GLN A 457 -9.13 0.55 7.61
C GLN A 457 -7.81 0.02 8.22
N TYR A 458 -7.56 0.25 9.50
CA TYR A 458 -6.33 -0.15 10.21
C TYR A 458 -5.02 0.46 9.71
N GLN A 459 -5.03 1.41 8.79
CA GLN A 459 -3.79 2.00 8.24
C GLN A 459 -2.86 2.61 9.30
N HIS A 460 -3.37 3.08 10.44
CA HIS A 460 -2.58 3.64 11.55
C HIS A 460 -1.95 2.57 12.46
N ASP A 461 -2.34 1.29 12.30
CA ASP A 461 -1.82 0.18 13.10
C ASP A 461 -0.70 -0.59 12.40
N MET A 462 -0.47 -0.30 11.12
CA MET A 462 0.50 -1.00 10.27
C MET A 462 1.92 -0.42 10.38
N ASN A 463 2.87 -1.12 9.79
CA ASN A 463 4.22 -0.61 9.57
C ASN A 463 4.17 0.66 8.70
N GLN A 464 4.34 1.82 9.34
CA GLN A 464 4.21 3.14 8.69
C GLN A 464 5.26 3.40 7.61
N LYS A 465 6.44 2.81 7.70
CA LYS A 465 7.47 2.93 6.68
C LYS A 465 7.06 2.19 5.41
N HIS A 466 6.68 0.93 5.55
CA HIS A 466 6.22 0.10 4.43
C HIS A 466 4.97 0.70 3.77
N LEU A 467 3.99 1.14 4.57
CA LEU A 467 2.81 1.84 4.06
C LEU A 467 3.18 3.10 3.26
N SER A 468 4.10 3.94 3.78
CA SER A 468 4.53 5.16 3.08
C SER A 468 5.21 4.85 1.75
N GLU A 469 6.08 3.85 1.71
CA GLU A 469 6.79 3.44 0.49
C GLU A 469 5.80 2.90 -0.55
N ALA A 470 4.89 2.01 -0.15
CA ALA A 470 3.90 1.43 -1.05
C ALA A 470 2.94 2.48 -1.63
N LEU A 471 2.37 3.35 -0.79
CA LEU A 471 1.47 4.41 -1.26
C LEU A 471 2.21 5.48 -2.07
N GLY A 472 3.46 5.79 -1.73
CA GLY A 472 4.32 6.68 -2.53
C GLY A 472 4.56 6.15 -3.94
N ASN A 473 4.80 4.84 -4.08
CA ASN A 473 4.94 4.17 -5.36
C ASN A 473 3.67 4.29 -6.21
N VAL A 474 2.49 4.14 -5.61
CA VAL A 474 1.21 4.31 -6.31
C VAL A 474 1.05 5.73 -6.86
N VAL A 475 1.40 6.75 -6.06
CA VAL A 475 1.36 8.15 -6.53
C VAL A 475 2.33 8.35 -7.69
N GLU A 476 3.56 7.84 -7.57
CA GLU A 476 4.57 7.91 -8.64
C GLU A 476 4.07 7.28 -9.93
N ASP A 477 3.50 6.08 -9.85
CA ASP A 477 2.98 5.36 -11.01
C ASP A 477 1.81 6.13 -11.66
N CYS A 478 0.87 6.66 -10.88
CA CYS A 478 -0.24 7.48 -11.39
C CYS A 478 0.25 8.76 -12.10
N VAL A 479 1.18 9.49 -11.48
CA VAL A 479 1.70 10.75 -12.04
C VAL A 479 2.43 10.49 -13.37
N ASN A 480 3.28 9.45 -13.42
CA ASN A 480 4.00 9.11 -14.64
C ASN A 480 3.09 8.52 -15.72
N LYS A 481 2.03 7.80 -15.35
CA LYS A 481 1.02 7.28 -16.28
C LYS A 481 0.23 8.41 -16.96
N VAL A 482 -0.16 9.42 -16.20
CA VAL A 482 -0.87 10.61 -16.72
C VAL A 482 0.11 11.55 -17.43
N GLY A 483 1.31 11.74 -16.89
CA GLY A 483 2.27 12.76 -17.32
C GLY A 483 1.86 14.17 -16.84
N VAL A 484 2.74 15.14 -17.01
CA VAL A 484 2.50 16.51 -16.52
C VAL A 484 2.81 17.55 -17.59
N ASP A 485 2.11 18.68 -17.56
CA ASP A 485 2.52 19.87 -18.31
C ASP A 485 3.61 20.61 -17.53
N LEU A 486 4.76 20.81 -18.15
CA LEU A 486 5.95 21.40 -17.53
C LEU A 486 5.75 22.85 -17.09
N ASN A 487 4.89 23.58 -17.79
CA ASN A 487 4.63 24.99 -17.53
C ASN A 487 3.58 25.25 -16.45
N THR A 488 2.72 24.27 -16.16
CA THR A 488 1.62 24.45 -15.20
C THR A 488 1.78 23.60 -13.94
N ALA A 489 2.55 22.49 -14.01
CA ALA A 489 2.70 21.57 -12.89
C ALA A 489 3.30 22.22 -11.65
N SER A 490 2.75 21.89 -10.48
CA SER A 490 3.31 22.30 -9.17
C SER A 490 4.59 21.53 -8.83
N ALA A 491 5.42 22.06 -7.95
CA ALA A 491 6.59 21.35 -7.45
C ALA A 491 6.21 20.01 -6.80
N SER A 492 5.06 19.94 -6.10
CA SER A 492 4.55 18.72 -5.48
C SER A 492 4.16 17.64 -6.50
N LEU A 493 3.68 18.02 -7.67
CA LEU A 493 3.38 17.10 -8.75
C LEU A 493 4.66 16.64 -9.47
N LEU A 494 5.58 17.58 -9.72
CA LEU A 494 6.85 17.33 -10.40
C LEU A 494 7.76 16.38 -9.61
N GLU A 495 7.71 16.39 -8.26
CA GLU A 495 8.57 15.51 -7.44
C GLU A 495 8.27 14.01 -7.59
N TYR A 496 7.09 13.66 -8.13
CA TYR A 496 6.73 12.28 -8.45
C TYR A 496 7.06 11.87 -9.90
N ILE A 497 7.59 12.78 -10.71
CA ILE A 497 8.06 12.42 -12.04
C ILE A 497 9.37 11.62 -11.93
N SER A 498 9.45 10.58 -12.75
CA SER A 498 10.63 9.72 -12.88
C SER A 498 11.94 10.52 -12.93
N GLY A 499 12.87 10.22 -12.04
CA GLY A 499 14.18 10.88 -11.99
C GLY A 499 14.20 12.30 -11.39
N ILE A 500 13.08 12.83 -10.92
CA ILE A 500 12.97 14.17 -10.34
C ILE A 500 12.92 14.11 -8.81
N SER A 501 13.94 14.67 -8.16
CA SER A 501 13.94 14.84 -6.72
C SER A 501 13.17 16.11 -6.31
N LYS A 502 12.78 16.20 -5.04
CA LYS A 502 12.13 17.38 -4.45
C LYS A 502 12.89 18.69 -4.70
N VAL A 503 14.22 18.65 -4.72
CA VAL A 503 15.06 19.81 -5.00
C VAL A 503 14.98 20.18 -6.48
N ILE A 504 15.04 19.20 -7.37
CA ILE A 504 14.95 19.44 -8.82
C ILE A 504 13.54 19.98 -9.17
N ALA A 505 12.48 19.42 -8.60
CA ALA A 505 11.10 19.90 -8.79
C ALA A 505 10.95 21.40 -8.45
N LYS A 506 11.50 21.83 -7.33
CA LYS A 506 11.54 23.26 -6.97
C LYS A 506 12.38 24.10 -7.94
N ASN A 507 13.54 23.58 -8.37
CA ASN A 507 14.38 24.30 -9.33
C ASN A 507 13.71 24.47 -10.70
N ILE A 508 12.89 23.51 -11.13
CA ILE A 508 12.10 23.64 -12.36
C ILE A 508 11.11 24.81 -12.23
N VAL A 509 10.40 24.90 -11.12
CA VAL A 509 9.46 26.01 -10.86
C VAL A 509 10.18 27.35 -10.84
N VAL A 510 11.29 27.47 -10.09
CA VAL A 510 12.10 28.69 -10.04
C VAL A 510 12.61 29.06 -11.45
N TYR A 511 13.12 28.08 -12.20
CA TYR A 511 13.62 28.36 -13.55
C TYR A 511 12.56 28.98 -14.45
N ARG A 512 11.31 28.44 -14.45
CA ARG A 512 10.24 29.02 -15.28
C ARG A 512 9.73 30.39 -14.80
N GLU A 513 9.82 30.65 -13.49
CA GLU A 513 9.49 31.97 -12.92
C GLU A 513 10.51 33.04 -13.34
N GLU A 514 11.79 32.69 -13.39
CA GLU A 514 12.88 33.58 -13.74
C GLU A 514 13.10 33.76 -15.24
N ASN A 515 12.89 32.68 -16.03
CA ASN A 515 13.22 32.66 -17.47
C ASN A 515 11.99 32.60 -18.39
N GLY A 516 10.79 32.58 -17.84
CA GLY A 516 9.55 32.38 -18.59
C GLY A 516 9.23 30.91 -18.84
N ALA A 517 8.15 30.66 -19.57
CA ALA A 517 7.70 29.31 -19.89
C ALA A 517 8.73 28.52 -20.70
N PHE A 518 8.81 27.22 -20.44
CA PHE A 518 9.61 26.31 -21.26
C PHE A 518 9.03 26.23 -22.66
N THR A 519 9.85 26.37 -23.69
CA THR A 519 9.46 26.26 -25.10
C THR A 519 9.90 24.91 -25.70
N ASN A 520 10.88 24.25 -25.10
CA ASN A 520 11.30 22.91 -25.49
C ASN A 520 11.89 22.12 -24.31
N ARG A 521 11.85 20.78 -24.41
CA ARG A 521 12.32 19.88 -23.35
C ARG A 521 13.81 20.01 -23.08
N ARG A 522 14.63 20.41 -24.04
CA ARG A 522 16.11 20.55 -23.84
C ARG A 522 16.44 21.64 -22.83
N GLN A 523 15.55 22.62 -22.63
CA GLN A 523 15.76 23.65 -21.60
C GLN A 523 15.81 23.07 -20.18
N LEU A 524 15.25 21.87 -19.94
CA LEU A 524 15.39 21.17 -18.65
C LEU A 524 16.87 20.96 -18.27
N LEU A 525 17.77 20.76 -19.22
CA LEU A 525 19.21 20.64 -18.97
C LEU A 525 19.87 21.91 -18.42
N LYS A 526 19.18 23.06 -18.48
CA LYS A 526 19.60 24.33 -17.88
C LYS A 526 19.11 24.47 -16.43
N VAL A 527 18.23 23.60 -15.97
CA VAL A 527 17.72 23.64 -14.61
C VAL A 527 18.81 23.14 -13.64
N ALA A 528 19.02 23.87 -12.56
CA ALA A 528 20.03 23.53 -11.56
C ALA A 528 19.80 22.10 -10.99
N LYS A 529 20.86 21.31 -10.93
CA LYS A 529 20.89 19.90 -10.46
C LYS A 529 20.15 18.88 -11.35
N LEU A 530 19.59 19.28 -12.49
CA LEU A 530 19.01 18.36 -13.45
C LEU A 530 20.09 17.98 -14.49
N GLY A 531 20.74 16.85 -14.26
CA GLY A 531 21.78 16.33 -15.16
C GLY A 531 21.21 15.45 -16.29
N PRO A 532 22.08 14.99 -17.21
CA PRO A 532 21.66 14.16 -18.35
C PRO A 532 20.88 12.90 -17.97
N LYS A 533 21.26 12.21 -16.89
CA LYS A 533 20.55 11.02 -16.41
C LYS A 533 19.13 11.35 -15.94
N ALA A 534 18.95 12.43 -15.18
CA ALA A 534 17.63 12.88 -14.75
C ALA A 534 16.77 13.32 -15.94
N PHE A 535 17.38 14.00 -16.93
CA PHE A 535 16.70 14.37 -18.17
C PHE A 535 16.21 13.15 -18.95
N GLU A 536 17.04 12.12 -19.13
CA GLU A 536 16.66 10.86 -19.75
C GLU A 536 15.44 10.23 -19.04
N GLN A 537 15.44 10.23 -17.71
CA GLN A 537 14.36 9.61 -16.93
C GLN A 537 13.03 10.40 -16.99
N CYS A 538 13.09 11.73 -17.06
CA CYS A 538 11.89 12.57 -16.90
C CYS A 538 11.29 13.10 -18.21
N ALA A 539 12.11 13.26 -19.26
CA ALA A 539 11.73 14.05 -20.44
C ALA A 539 10.44 13.54 -21.13
N GLY A 540 10.23 12.24 -21.21
CA GLY A 540 9.05 11.68 -21.85
C GLY A 540 7.75 11.87 -21.04
N PHE A 541 7.84 12.10 -19.73
CA PHE A 541 6.70 12.32 -18.84
C PHE A 541 6.31 13.80 -18.69
N MET A 542 7.16 14.72 -19.14
CA MET A 542 6.94 16.16 -19.10
C MET A 542 6.58 16.70 -20.47
N ARG A 543 5.42 17.31 -20.62
CA ARG A 543 4.89 17.83 -21.88
C ARG A 543 4.97 19.34 -21.90
N ILE A 544 5.08 19.90 -23.11
CA ILE A 544 5.04 21.34 -23.38
C ILE A 544 4.03 21.59 -24.49
N ALA A 545 2.87 22.12 -24.14
CA ALA A 545 1.87 22.50 -25.12
C ALA A 545 2.29 23.78 -25.85
N GLY A 546 2.23 23.80 -27.20
CA GLY A 546 2.56 24.96 -27.98
C GLY A 546 4.03 25.39 -27.96
N GLY A 547 4.96 24.46 -27.66
CA GLY A 547 6.40 24.71 -27.71
C GLY A 547 6.98 24.72 -29.13
N ASP A 548 8.30 24.94 -29.22
CA ASP A 548 9.05 25.01 -30.49
C ASP A 548 9.03 23.68 -31.27
N ASN A 549 8.93 22.56 -30.59
CA ASN A 549 8.83 21.24 -31.18
C ASN A 549 7.49 20.60 -30.85
N PRO A 550 6.63 20.32 -31.84
CA PRO A 550 5.33 19.68 -31.61
C PRO A 550 5.38 18.36 -30.88
N LEU A 551 6.48 17.59 -31.01
CA LEU A 551 6.67 16.32 -30.28
C LEU A 551 6.87 16.53 -28.77
N ASP A 552 7.27 17.71 -28.32
CA ASP A 552 7.39 18.03 -26.89
C ASP A 552 6.01 18.10 -26.20
N GLY A 553 4.93 18.26 -26.97
CA GLY A 553 3.54 18.15 -26.50
C GLY A 553 3.04 16.71 -26.34
N THR A 554 3.82 15.71 -26.74
CA THR A 554 3.47 14.27 -26.71
C THR A 554 4.17 13.52 -25.59
N SER A 555 3.84 12.25 -25.39
CA SER A 555 4.60 11.35 -24.50
C SER A 555 5.75 10.62 -25.25
N VAL A 556 6.03 10.95 -26.51
CA VAL A 556 7.16 10.38 -27.23
C VAL A 556 8.46 10.82 -26.54
N HIS A 557 9.32 9.86 -26.25
CA HIS A 557 10.62 10.16 -25.63
C HIS A 557 11.56 10.84 -26.64
N PRO A 558 12.39 11.81 -26.21
CA PRO A 558 13.32 12.49 -27.11
C PRO A 558 14.25 11.58 -27.92
N GLU A 559 14.62 10.42 -27.36
CA GLU A 559 15.42 9.40 -28.06
C GLU A 559 14.73 8.88 -29.33
N SER A 560 13.40 8.88 -29.36
CA SER A 560 12.58 8.36 -30.45
C SER A 560 12.11 9.44 -31.43
N TYR A 561 12.52 10.70 -31.28
CA TYR A 561 12.08 11.78 -32.14
C TYR A 561 12.46 11.57 -33.61
N LYS A 562 13.67 11.03 -33.88
CA LYS A 562 14.09 10.71 -35.25
C LYS A 562 13.11 9.73 -35.92
N ALA A 563 12.74 8.66 -35.22
CA ALA A 563 11.79 7.67 -35.74
C ALA A 563 10.39 8.26 -35.91
N ALA A 564 9.91 9.06 -34.95
CA ALA A 564 8.60 9.70 -35.03
C ALA A 564 8.51 10.69 -36.20
N LEU A 565 9.53 11.52 -36.44
CA LEU A 565 9.58 12.46 -37.56
C LEU A 565 9.66 11.75 -38.93
N GLU A 566 10.47 10.67 -39.03
CA GLU A 566 10.54 9.89 -40.26
C GLU A 566 9.20 9.17 -40.56
N LEU A 567 8.49 8.71 -39.50
CA LEU A 567 7.17 8.12 -39.64
C LEU A 567 6.15 9.16 -40.17
N LEU A 568 6.14 10.36 -39.62
CA LEU A 568 5.28 11.45 -40.07
C LEU A 568 5.56 11.82 -41.54
N LYS A 569 6.84 11.92 -41.91
CA LYS A 569 7.27 12.19 -43.27
C LYS A 569 6.77 11.12 -44.25
N ARG A 570 6.90 9.84 -43.93
CA ARG A 570 6.39 8.72 -44.74
C ARG A 570 4.87 8.75 -44.86
N ALA A 571 4.18 9.15 -43.77
CA ALA A 571 2.75 9.31 -43.76
C ALA A 571 2.26 10.60 -44.49
N LYS A 572 3.18 11.48 -44.92
CA LYS A 572 2.93 12.80 -45.50
C LYS A 572 2.08 13.69 -44.58
N ILE A 573 2.46 13.74 -43.32
CA ILE A 573 1.84 14.53 -42.25
C ILE A 573 2.91 15.50 -41.73
N GLU A 574 2.55 16.80 -41.70
CA GLU A 574 3.45 17.82 -41.17
C GLU A 574 3.47 17.74 -39.61
N PRO A 575 4.64 17.91 -38.95
CA PRO A 575 4.74 17.83 -37.50
C PRO A 575 3.80 18.79 -36.75
N GLU A 576 3.48 19.94 -37.33
CA GLU A 576 2.57 20.93 -36.76
C GLU A 576 1.12 20.44 -36.65
N GLU A 577 0.74 19.41 -37.40
CA GLU A 577 -0.59 18.80 -37.30
C GLU A 577 -0.76 18.09 -35.96
N ILE A 578 0.34 17.60 -35.34
CA ILE A 578 0.31 16.99 -34.03
C ILE A 578 -0.22 17.98 -32.98
N ALA A 579 0.22 19.22 -33.02
CA ALA A 579 -0.24 20.28 -32.11
C ALA A 579 -1.73 20.65 -32.32
N LYS A 580 -2.31 20.34 -33.49
CA LYS A 580 -3.71 20.66 -33.87
C LYS A 580 -4.70 19.54 -33.55
N GLY A 581 -4.25 18.42 -32.95
CA GLY A 581 -5.15 17.32 -32.56
C GLY A 581 -4.70 15.95 -33.02
N GLY A 582 -3.48 15.84 -33.55
CA GLY A 582 -2.84 14.55 -33.85
C GLY A 582 -2.93 14.11 -35.31
N ALA A 583 -2.18 13.08 -35.63
CA ALA A 583 -2.07 12.47 -36.97
C ALA A 583 -3.13 11.36 -37.14
N ALA A 584 -4.40 11.73 -37.21
CA ALA A 584 -5.50 10.76 -37.29
C ALA A 584 -5.34 9.77 -38.45
N GLY A 585 -5.43 8.46 -38.14
CA GLY A 585 -5.38 7.37 -39.11
C GLY A 585 -3.97 6.99 -39.59
N ILE A 586 -2.91 7.42 -38.91
CA ILE A 586 -1.53 7.01 -39.20
C ILE A 586 -1.37 5.50 -39.06
N SER A 587 -2.02 4.88 -38.06
CA SER A 587 -2.02 3.42 -37.84
C SER A 587 -2.54 2.63 -39.03
N LYS A 588 -3.55 3.17 -39.74
CA LYS A 588 -4.13 2.53 -40.94
C LYS A 588 -3.19 2.54 -42.13
N LYS A 589 -2.18 3.39 -42.13
CA LYS A 589 -1.16 3.48 -43.21
C LYS A 589 -0.01 2.50 -43.01
N ILE A 590 0.06 1.86 -41.84
CA ILE A 590 1.11 0.88 -41.47
C ILE A 590 0.58 -0.53 -41.70
N THR A 591 1.14 -1.22 -42.68
CA THR A 591 0.74 -2.59 -43.03
C THR A 591 1.57 -3.65 -42.31
N ASP A 592 2.82 -3.33 -41.97
CA ASP A 592 3.76 -4.24 -41.32
C ASP A 592 4.61 -3.45 -40.29
N TYR A 593 4.21 -3.60 -39.01
CA TYR A 593 4.92 -2.93 -37.88
C TYR A 593 6.32 -3.47 -37.67
N LYS A 594 6.55 -4.77 -37.89
CA LYS A 594 7.85 -5.40 -37.69
C LYS A 594 8.86 -4.87 -38.70
N LYS A 595 8.53 -4.87 -39.99
CA LYS A 595 9.39 -4.34 -41.04
C LYS A 595 9.69 -2.85 -40.83
N LEU A 596 8.65 -2.07 -40.49
CA LEU A 596 8.78 -0.63 -40.27
C LEU A 596 9.65 -0.34 -39.04
N SER A 597 9.54 -1.13 -37.98
CA SER A 597 10.37 -0.97 -36.78
C SER A 597 11.85 -1.21 -37.07
N GLU A 598 12.17 -2.22 -37.87
CA GLU A 598 13.56 -2.50 -38.32
C GLU A 598 14.10 -1.33 -39.16
N GLU A 599 13.32 -0.78 -40.08
CA GLU A 599 13.70 0.36 -40.92
C GLU A 599 13.90 1.65 -40.12
N LEU A 600 13.13 1.85 -39.06
CA LEU A 600 13.22 3.04 -38.17
C LEU A 600 14.22 2.87 -37.01
N GLU A 601 14.88 1.72 -36.92
CA GLU A 601 15.85 1.40 -35.86
C GLU A 601 15.23 1.54 -34.44
N VAL A 602 13.95 1.18 -34.29
CA VAL A 602 13.23 1.18 -33.00
C VAL A 602 12.56 -0.18 -32.78
N GLY A 603 12.24 -0.52 -31.54
CA GLY A 603 11.48 -1.73 -31.28
C GLY A 603 10.01 -1.65 -31.74
N GLU A 604 9.41 -2.82 -31.97
CA GLU A 604 8.02 -2.89 -32.45
C GLU A 604 7.02 -2.32 -31.45
N GLU A 605 7.20 -2.59 -30.15
CA GLU A 605 6.33 -2.03 -29.09
C GLU A 605 6.51 -0.52 -28.94
N THR A 606 7.76 -0.04 -29.04
CA THR A 606 8.07 1.40 -29.04
C THR A 606 7.41 2.08 -30.24
N LEU A 607 7.44 1.48 -31.44
CA LEU A 607 6.78 2.00 -32.64
C LEU A 607 5.26 2.06 -32.45
N LYS A 608 4.64 1.03 -31.87
CA LYS A 608 3.19 1.02 -31.56
C LYS A 608 2.82 2.15 -30.59
N ASP A 609 3.64 2.39 -29.58
CA ASP A 609 3.42 3.49 -28.63
C ASP A 609 3.58 4.86 -29.31
N ILE A 610 4.59 5.04 -30.16
CA ILE A 610 4.77 6.27 -30.95
C ILE A 610 3.53 6.52 -31.83
N VAL A 611 3.05 5.52 -32.54
CA VAL A 611 1.88 5.63 -33.43
C VAL A 611 0.63 6.06 -32.64
N LYS A 612 0.35 5.39 -31.53
CA LYS A 612 -0.78 5.75 -30.64
C LYS A 612 -0.69 7.18 -30.14
N GLU A 613 0.49 7.62 -29.75
CA GLU A 613 0.72 8.95 -29.22
C GLU A 613 0.61 10.02 -30.31
N LEU A 614 1.08 9.74 -31.54
CA LEU A 614 0.92 10.66 -32.68
C LEU A 614 -0.53 10.76 -33.17
N GLU A 615 -1.32 9.69 -33.07
CA GLU A 615 -2.75 9.73 -33.40
C GLU A 615 -3.58 10.58 -32.45
N LYS A 616 -3.27 10.47 -31.14
CA LYS A 616 -3.94 11.19 -30.06
C LYS A 616 -2.90 11.72 -29.08
N PRO A 617 -2.24 12.83 -29.39
CA PRO A 617 -1.17 13.38 -28.55
C PRO A 617 -1.72 13.82 -27.20
N ALA A 618 -0.91 13.62 -26.17
CA ALA A 618 -1.21 14.01 -24.79
C ALA A 618 -2.51 13.42 -24.21
N ARG A 619 -2.95 12.26 -24.71
CA ARG A 619 -4.16 11.61 -24.20
C ARG A 619 -4.06 11.38 -22.70
N ASP A 620 -5.04 11.89 -21.98
CA ASP A 620 -5.18 11.60 -20.55
C ASP A 620 -5.89 10.24 -20.38
N PRO A 621 -5.25 9.23 -19.77
CA PRO A 621 -5.88 7.93 -19.59
C PRO A 621 -7.13 7.96 -18.70
N ARG A 622 -7.32 9.05 -17.93
CA ARG A 622 -8.48 9.26 -17.06
C ARG A 622 -9.75 9.65 -17.85
N GLU A 623 -9.63 10.12 -19.07
CA GLU A 623 -10.79 10.52 -19.90
C GLU A 623 -11.71 9.35 -20.26
N GLU A 624 -11.19 8.13 -20.27
CA GLU A 624 -11.94 6.91 -20.53
C GLU A 624 -12.69 6.36 -19.31
N MET A 625 -12.40 6.90 -18.13
CA MET A 625 -13.05 6.49 -16.89
C MET A 625 -14.42 7.18 -16.75
N GLN A 626 -15.29 6.57 -15.96
CA GLN A 626 -16.62 7.13 -15.70
C GLN A 626 -16.51 8.42 -14.88
N LYS A 627 -17.12 9.50 -15.38
CA LYS A 627 -17.14 10.81 -14.70
C LYS A 627 -18.03 10.74 -13.45
N PRO A 628 -17.72 11.52 -12.40
CA PRO A 628 -18.56 11.62 -11.21
C PRO A 628 -20.02 11.97 -11.56
N VAL A 629 -20.95 11.41 -10.80
CA VAL A 629 -22.38 11.71 -10.98
C VAL A 629 -22.68 13.10 -10.44
N LEU A 630 -23.04 14.02 -11.36
CA LEU A 630 -23.47 15.37 -10.99
C LEU A 630 -24.95 15.36 -10.64
N ARG A 631 -25.33 15.98 -9.53
CA ARG A 631 -26.68 15.93 -8.94
C ARG A 631 -27.38 17.27 -9.01
N THR A 632 -28.71 17.20 -9.01
CA THR A 632 -29.63 18.33 -8.89
C THR A 632 -30.66 18.14 -7.77
N ASP A 633 -30.69 16.97 -7.13
CA ASP A 633 -31.64 16.60 -6.07
C ASP A 633 -31.02 15.70 -5.01
N VAL A 634 -31.69 15.52 -3.88
CA VAL A 634 -31.29 14.67 -2.75
C VAL A 634 -32.34 13.60 -2.52
N LEU A 635 -31.86 12.37 -2.21
CA LEU A 635 -32.68 11.29 -1.67
C LEU A 635 -32.44 11.18 -0.15
N ASP A 636 -33.50 10.99 0.65
CA ASP A 636 -33.39 10.70 2.08
C ASP A 636 -33.43 9.16 2.30
N MET A 637 -32.78 8.69 3.36
CA MET A 637 -32.82 7.29 3.77
C MET A 637 -34.28 6.77 4.00
N LYS A 638 -35.19 7.67 4.39
CA LYS A 638 -36.60 7.37 4.56
C LYS A 638 -37.34 7.05 3.27
N ASP A 639 -36.81 7.54 2.16
CA ASP A 639 -37.40 7.37 0.83
C ASP A 639 -37.00 6.03 0.20
N LEU A 640 -35.99 5.37 0.77
CA LEU A 640 -35.50 4.09 0.30
C LEU A 640 -36.47 2.96 0.67
N LYS A 641 -36.84 2.19 -0.34
CA LYS A 641 -37.69 0.99 -0.16
C LYS A 641 -36.92 -0.24 -0.66
N PRO A 642 -37.01 -1.40 0.02
CA PRO A 642 -36.51 -2.64 -0.50
C PRO A 642 -36.99 -2.87 -1.94
N GLY A 643 -36.10 -3.29 -2.81
CA GLY A 643 -36.39 -3.49 -4.23
C GLY A 643 -36.08 -2.28 -5.14
N MET A 644 -35.87 -1.09 -4.61
CA MET A 644 -35.47 0.08 -5.42
C MET A 644 -34.10 -0.16 -6.08
N ILE A 645 -34.00 0.16 -7.38
CA ILE A 645 -32.74 0.14 -8.13
C ILE A 645 -32.26 1.58 -8.27
N LEU A 646 -31.04 1.83 -7.85
CA LEU A 646 -30.39 3.14 -7.83
C LEU A 646 -29.00 3.07 -8.45
N LYS A 647 -28.57 4.18 -9.08
CA LYS A 647 -27.16 4.35 -9.44
C LYS A 647 -26.40 4.91 -8.25
N GLY A 648 -25.25 4.29 -7.97
CA GLY A 648 -24.37 4.75 -6.89
C GLY A 648 -22.92 4.74 -7.32
N THR A 649 -22.08 5.46 -6.57
CA THR A 649 -20.64 5.49 -6.76
C THR A 649 -19.96 4.68 -5.66
N VAL A 650 -19.09 3.75 -6.01
CA VAL A 650 -18.28 3.00 -5.06
C VAL A 650 -17.31 3.93 -4.35
N ARG A 651 -17.48 4.07 -3.03
CA ARG A 651 -16.64 4.96 -2.19
C ARG A 651 -15.43 4.27 -1.59
N ASN A 652 -15.61 3.01 -1.23
CA ASN A 652 -14.55 2.22 -0.61
C ASN A 652 -14.77 0.74 -0.88
N VAL A 653 -13.68 0.00 -1.02
CA VAL A 653 -13.68 -1.47 -1.18
C VAL A 653 -12.87 -2.07 -0.06
N ILE A 654 -13.47 -3.03 0.65
CA ILE A 654 -12.87 -3.73 1.78
C ILE A 654 -13.03 -5.24 1.60
N ASP A 655 -12.33 -6.05 2.38
CA ASP A 655 -12.27 -7.51 2.21
C ASP A 655 -13.63 -8.22 2.15
N PHE A 656 -14.63 -7.70 2.81
CA PHE A 656 -15.97 -8.32 2.87
C PHE A 656 -17.05 -7.63 2.02
N GLY A 657 -16.70 -6.59 1.25
CA GLY A 657 -17.66 -5.92 0.39
C GLY A 657 -17.24 -4.55 -0.09
N ALA A 658 -18.19 -3.80 -0.65
CA ALA A 658 -17.98 -2.46 -1.13
C ALA A 658 -19.02 -1.49 -0.53
N PHE A 659 -18.57 -0.29 -0.17
CA PHE A 659 -19.43 0.81 0.24
C PHE A 659 -19.78 1.65 -0.99
N VAL A 660 -21.08 1.85 -1.19
CA VAL A 660 -21.62 2.56 -2.36
C VAL A 660 -22.46 3.75 -1.90
N ASP A 661 -22.09 4.93 -2.37
CA ASP A 661 -22.88 6.16 -2.22
C ASP A 661 -24.00 6.16 -3.26
N ILE A 662 -25.22 5.98 -2.82
CA ILE A 662 -26.44 5.96 -3.64
C ILE A 662 -27.21 7.30 -3.63
N GLY A 663 -26.58 8.36 -3.11
CA GLY A 663 -27.22 9.68 -3.02
C GLY A 663 -28.00 9.93 -1.74
N VAL A 664 -27.91 9.02 -0.79
CA VAL A 664 -28.36 9.23 0.60
C VAL A 664 -27.15 9.40 1.50
N HIS A 665 -27.33 9.99 2.68
CA HIS A 665 -26.24 10.40 3.58
C HIS A 665 -25.46 9.28 4.25
N GLN A 666 -25.79 8.05 3.96
CA GLN A 666 -25.14 6.85 4.47
C GLN A 666 -24.77 5.96 3.30
N ASP A 667 -23.49 5.63 3.20
CA ASP A 667 -23.07 4.66 2.20
C ASP A 667 -23.73 3.31 2.47
N GLY A 668 -24.27 2.70 1.43
CA GLY A 668 -24.81 1.36 1.50
C GLY A 668 -23.72 0.33 1.34
N LEU A 669 -23.80 -0.77 2.08
CA LEU A 669 -22.89 -1.89 1.98
C LEU A 669 -23.42 -2.91 0.97
N VAL A 670 -22.65 -3.21 -0.04
CA VAL A 670 -22.78 -4.40 -0.90
C VAL A 670 -21.82 -5.45 -0.36
N HIS A 671 -22.34 -6.47 0.31
CA HIS A 671 -21.51 -7.57 0.81
C HIS A 671 -20.91 -8.36 -0.36
N ILE A 672 -19.74 -8.99 -0.16
CA ILE A 672 -19.03 -9.74 -1.22
C ILE A 672 -19.92 -10.75 -1.95
N SER A 673 -20.82 -11.41 -1.25
CA SER A 673 -21.81 -12.34 -1.85
C SER A 673 -22.89 -11.67 -2.70
N GLN A 674 -23.00 -10.35 -2.65
CA GLN A 674 -23.97 -9.53 -3.39
C GLN A 674 -23.32 -8.69 -4.50
N LEU A 675 -22.01 -8.79 -4.69
CA LEU A 675 -21.28 -8.09 -5.73
C LEU A 675 -21.37 -8.80 -7.09
N SER A 676 -21.40 -10.13 -7.09
CA SER A 676 -21.42 -10.93 -8.31
C SER A 676 -22.17 -12.26 -8.11
N ARG A 677 -22.81 -12.77 -9.17
CA ARG A 677 -23.37 -14.14 -9.22
C ARG A 677 -22.25 -15.20 -9.27
N LYS A 678 -21.08 -14.85 -9.79
CA LYS A 678 -19.91 -15.72 -9.81
C LYS A 678 -19.15 -15.61 -8.49
N TYR A 679 -18.61 -16.73 -8.03
CA TYR A 679 -17.75 -16.69 -6.85
C TYR A 679 -16.51 -15.82 -7.11
N ILE A 680 -16.30 -14.84 -6.25
CA ILE A 680 -15.13 -13.96 -6.25
C ILE A 680 -14.39 -14.13 -4.92
N LYS A 681 -13.07 -14.12 -4.97
CA LYS A 681 -12.23 -14.24 -3.77
C LYS A 681 -12.11 -12.91 -3.04
N HIS A 682 -12.16 -11.82 -3.78
CA HIS A 682 -12.02 -10.48 -3.26
C HIS A 682 -12.94 -9.49 -3.99
N PRO A 683 -13.56 -8.52 -3.28
CA PRO A 683 -14.44 -7.52 -3.88
C PRO A 683 -13.85 -6.73 -5.05
N LEU A 684 -12.53 -6.47 -5.05
CA LEU A 684 -11.82 -5.79 -6.15
C LEU A 684 -11.82 -6.56 -7.48
N GLU A 685 -12.24 -7.84 -7.48
CA GLU A 685 -12.46 -8.59 -8.73
C GLU A 685 -13.77 -8.17 -9.43
N ALA A 686 -14.68 -7.53 -8.71
CA ALA A 686 -15.98 -7.12 -9.22
C ALA A 686 -16.15 -5.60 -9.34
N VAL A 687 -15.58 -4.83 -8.41
CA VAL A 687 -15.76 -3.37 -8.36
C VAL A 687 -14.50 -2.66 -7.88
N SER A 688 -14.39 -1.40 -8.28
CA SER A 688 -13.30 -0.50 -7.94
C SER A 688 -13.83 0.81 -7.35
N VAL A 689 -13.04 1.49 -6.51
CA VAL A 689 -13.42 2.82 -5.97
C VAL A 689 -13.61 3.80 -7.13
N GLY A 690 -14.72 4.52 -7.10
CA GLY A 690 -15.10 5.44 -8.18
C GLY A 690 -16.00 4.84 -9.25
N ASP A 691 -16.19 3.51 -9.29
CA ASP A 691 -17.11 2.87 -10.22
C ASP A 691 -18.55 3.34 -9.97
N ILE A 692 -19.27 3.60 -11.06
CA ILE A 692 -20.72 3.84 -11.02
C ILE A 692 -21.40 2.50 -11.25
N VAL A 693 -22.13 2.06 -10.23
CA VAL A 693 -22.80 0.77 -10.22
C VAL A 693 -24.30 0.92 -10.05
N GLU A 694 -25.09 0.04 -10.65
CA GLU A 694 -26.49 -0.10 -10.33
C GLU A 694 -26.66 -1.06 -9.17
N VAL A 695 -27.37 -0.61 -8.14
CA VAL A 695 -27.58 -1.39 -6.92
C VAL A 695 -29.06 -1.45 -6.56
N LYS A 696 -29.47 -2.62 -6.10
CA LYS A 696 -30.82 -2.85 -5.55
C LYS A 696 -30.77 -2.74 -4.03
N VAL A 697 -31.68 -1.97 -3.45
CA VAL A 697 -31.82 -1.85 -1.99
C VAL A 697 -32.42 -3.16 -1.46
N LEU A 698 -31.66 -3.85 -0.62
CA LEU A 698 -32.11 -5.07 0.07
C LEU A 698 -32.87 -4.76 1.36
N GLY A 699 -32.41 -3.75 2.09
CA GLY A 699 -33.02 -3.35 3.36
C GLY A 699 -32.37 -2.09 3.94
N VAL A 700 -33.12 -1.40 4.79
CA VAL A 700 -32.68 -0.18 5.48
C VAL A 700 -32.95 -0.35 6.97
N ASP A 701 -31.92 -0.31 7.78
CA ASP A 701 -32.01 -0.28 9.24
C ASP A 701 -31.83 1.15 9.73
N MET A 702 -32.96 1.80 10.00
CA MET A 702 -33.00 3.20 10.45
C MET A 702 -32.35 3.39 11.83
N ALA A 703 -32.45 2.40 12.72
CA ALA A 703 -31.91 2.49 14.08
C ALA A 703 -30.37 2.44 14.08
N LYS A 704 -29.80 1.56 13.26
CA LYS A 704 -28.34 1.39 13.10
C LYS A 704 -27.76 2.23 11.98
N LYS A 705 -28.57 2.99 11.26
CA LYS A 705 -28.19 3.77 10.07
C LYS A 705 -27.41 2.92 9.04
N ARG A 706 -27.93 1.73 8.73
CA ARG A 706 -27.30 0.79 7.78
C ARG A 706 -28.21 0.56 6.58
N ILE A 707 -27.59 0.55 5.40
CA ILE A 707 -28.25 0.25 4.12
C ILE A 707 -27.56 -0.97 3.54
N SER A 708 -28.34 -2.01 3.26
CA SER A 708 -27.84 -3.22 2.60
C SER A 708 -28.22 -3.16 1.13
N LEU A 709 -27.25 -3.35 0.27
CA LEU A 709 -27.38 -3.26 -1.18
C LEU A 709 -26.95 -4.56 -1.86
N SER A 710 -27.41 -4.76 -3.09
CA SER A 710 -27.01 -5.84 -3.98
C SER A 710 -26.75 -5.29 -5.39
N MET A 711 -25.69 -5.74 -6.00
CA MET A 711 -25.43 -5.55 -7.44
C MET A 711 -26.01 -6.70 -8.28
N ILE A 712 -26.53 -7.74 -7.64
CA ILE A 712 -27.23 -8.82 -8.32
C ILE A 712 -28.68 -8.33 -8.57
N LEU A 713 -28.88 -7.81 -9.77
CA LEU A 713 -30.21 -7.43 -10.24
C LEU A 713 -30.91 -8.68 -10.77
N ASP A 714 -32.20 -8.84 -10.44
CA ASP A 714 -33.00 -9.91 -11.03
C ASP A 714 -33.19 -9.59 -12.52
N GLU A 715 -33.00 -10.54 -13.41
CA GLU A 715 -33.42 -10.41 -14.81
C GLU A 715 -34.96 -10.37 -14.84
N GLU A 716 -35.54 -9.37 -15.54
CA GLU A 716 -36.95 -9.38 -15.93
C GLU A 716 -37.27 -10.55 -16.84
#